data_88caae86ca33e6432449a29b45be8502
#
_entry.id   88caae86ca33e6432449a29b45be8502
#
_cell.length_a   1.000
_cell.length_b   1.000
_cell.length_c   1.000
_cell.angle_alpha   90.00
_cell.angle_beta   90.00
_cell.angle_gamma   90.00
#
_symmetry.space_group_name_H-M   'P 1'
#
loop_
_entity.id
_entity.type
_entity.pdbx_description
1 polymer ?
#
loop_
_entity_poly.entity_id
_entity_poly.type
_entity_poly.pdbx_seq_one_letter_code
_entity_poly.pdbx_strand_id
1 'polypeptide(L)'
;MGKKIMWAVLSALLSMIFVFAACTPKDSGGNVDSPDKPGEEYTLECPSGYRQITIYWNRASGVYDDCDVWMWYNGGSGVALTFHECEYGGKVILNVPEDTIKVGYIVRTHCSSPGFAVWDGIVKDGTDADRFVTLHGQSTVIYLKSGDANAYESNDGGKTLQLVRYIALADMVSTTRIKVTMSDASVQINTLSNVKILDGEGKEVALRGINNKNEIVTSVPLDVSQPYKLHIDEYDDVGIVPSTYFSTADFEAAYTYDGELGVNVGAEEVSFKLWAPTASSVVLNIYPDGYWGESKTHYALQKGEKGSWYYVGPRYDANGKENFVNKYYTYSVTTSVGTQEAVDPYARSAGVNGGRGMILDLDTTDPEGWTNDVFTNYAGDYEVNNYTDANIWEIHVRDFSNMIENSQYKGKYLAFTETGLKNSAGIPVGLDYLKELGITHVHLLPSYDYASVDESSDEPQFNWGYDPLNYNVPEGSYATDAEDGRVRVNEYKQMVQALHNAGIGVIMDVVYNHTYSADSNFNKIVPNYYYRYTANGVLSNGSGCGNEMASERPMVRKFIVDSVTYWQSEYNLDGFRFDLMGLHDLTTMKEVEQKVHAYNPKALIYGEGWTGGSTTLSGSEQSKLDNIGKLNGNKVNGVAMFNDVIRDGVKGSVFNIADTGFATGAKEGYLGNVLFGVQGGFYNTAFTGGYNASWNSNSPTNVINYVSAHDNNTLWDRICYVDGTAESTLASRLAKNRLSAAIVQTSLGVPFMMAGEEMLRTKTNADGTYNENSYNASDEVNNLKWNDLTSTSVQYQTMQYYKGLIAFRKATPALRLAEINANTCKIISRNGACVAFTITNGNEQLLIVYNATTSSKNVTLPSGNWNLYINGTQAGTTAIKSNLTGSQSIDGISCYVFKKA
;
A
#
# COMPACT_ATOMS: atom_id res chain seq x y z
N MET A 1 -22.64 12.88 -45.18
CA MET A 1 -23.31 12.34 -44.02
C MET A 1 -22.50 12.42 -42.71
N GLY A 2 -21.28 12.96 -42.74
CA GLY A 2 -20.32 12.93 -41.61
C GLY A 2 -20.27 14.17 -40.69
N LYS A 3 -21.10 15.20 -40.88
CA LYS A 3 -21.04 16.42 -40.05
C LYS A 3 -22.26 16.65 -39.12
N LYS A 4 -23.28 15.83 -39.20
CA LYS A 4 -24.47 15.91 -38.32
C LYS A 4 -24.43 14.92 -37.12
N ILE A 5 -23.54 13.91 -37.14
CA ILE A 5 -23.38 12.96 -36.03
C ILE A 5 -22.40 13.54 -34.98
N MET A 6 -21.42 14.34 -35.42
CA MET A 6 -20.44 14.96 -34.50
C MET A 6 -21.06 16.06 -33.58
N TRP A 7 -22.19 16.66 -33.94
CA TRP A 7 -22.89 17.64 -33.09
C TRP A 7 -23.85 17.02 -32.08
N ALA A 8 -24.31 15.81 -32.33
CA ALA A 8 -25.18 15.09 -31.37
C ALA A 8 -24.36 14.41 -30.27
N VAL A 9 -23.14 13.98 -30.55
CA VAL A 9 -22.20 13.41 -29.54
C VAL A 9 -21.58 14.51 -28.68
N LEU A 10 -21.29 15.69 -29.28
CA LEU A 10 -20.79 16.84 -28.51
C LEU A 10 -21.86 17.45 -27.57
N SER A 11 -23.14 17.39 -27.94
CA SER A 11 -24.25 17.85 -27.04
C SER A 11 -24.59 16.86 -25.93
N ALA A 12 -24.35 15.56 -26.11
CA ALA A 12 -24.50 14.54 -25.05
C ALA A 12 -23.31 14.54 -24.07
N LEU A 13 -22.09 14.77 -24.56
CA LEU A 13 -20.92 14.96 -23.71
C LEU A 13 -20.95 16.30 -22.93
N LEU A 14 -21.50 17.39 -23.53
CA LEU A 14 -21.73 18.64 -22.80
C LEU A 14 -22.83 18.53 -21.74
N SER A 15 -23.84 17.66 -21.91
CA SER A 15 -24.86 17.45 -20.87
C SER A 15 -24.42 16.55 -19.73
N MET A 16 -23.46 15.63 -19.93
CA MET A 16 -22.82 14.87 -18.83
C MET A 16 -21.79 15.71 -18.04
N ILE A 17 -21.09 16.63 -18.68
CA ILE A 17 -20.16 17.54 -17.98
C ILE A 17 -20.91 18.57 -17.10
N PHE A 18 -22.18 18.87 -17.36
CA PHE A 18 -22.97 19.80 -16.55
C PHE A 18 -23.60 19.17 -15.29
N VAL A 19 -23.65 17.85 -15.15
CA VAL A 19 -24.18 17.18 -13.93
C VAL A 19 -23.09 17.03 -12.86
N PHE A 20 -21.82 16.96 -13.23
CA PHE A 20 -20.70 16.97 -12.26
C PHE A 20 -20.25 18.38 -11.82
N ALA A 21 -20.68 19.43 -12.54
CA ALA A 21 -20.31 20.81 -12.21
C ALA A 21 -21.21 21.48 -11.14
N ALA A 22 -22.23 20.78 -10.62
CA ALA A 22 -23.15 21.34 -9.62
C ALA A 22 -22.78 21.03 -8.16
N CYS A 23 -21.74 20.25 -7.89
CA CYS A 23 -21.31 19.89 -6.54
C CYS A 23 -19.82 20.16 -6.27
N THR A 24 -19.06 20.71 -7.21
CA THR A 24 -17.78 21.32 -6.88
C THR A 24 -18.02 22.80 -6.60
N PRO A 25 -17.53 23.38 -5.50
CA PRO A 25 -17.51 24.82 -5.37
C PRO A 25 -16.74 25.35 -6.59
N LYS A 26 -17.40 26.16 -7.43
CA LYS A 26 -16.66 27.02 -8.33
C LYS A 26 -15.79 27.88 -7.44
N ASP A 27 -14.52 27.57 -7.47
CA ASP A 27 -13.45 28.54 -7.35
C ASP A 27 -12.17 27.90 -6.83
N SER A 28 -11.42 27.32 -7.77
CA SER A 28 -9.98 27.41 -7.73
C SER A 28 -9.64 28.71 -8.49
N GLY A 29 -9.55 29.81 -7.80
CA GLY A 29 -9.13 31.08 -8.43
C GLY A 29 -10.13 32.21 -8.23
N GLY A 30 -9.99 32.91 -7.13
CA GLY A 30 -10.31 34.33 -6.94
C GLY A 30 -11.61 34.84 -7.54
N ASN A 31 -12.67 34.73 -6.84
CA ASN A 31 -13.58 35.83 -6.52
C ASN A 31 -14.37 35.38 -5.28
N VAL A 32 -13.94 35.83 -4.14
CA VAL A 32 -14.78 35.91 -2.96
C VAL A 32 -15.86 36.92 -3.36
N ASP A 33 -17.04 36.45 -3.73
CA ASP A 33 -18.20 37.30 -3.63
C ASP A 33 -18.24 37.76 -2.19
N SER A 34 -18.10 39.05 -2.01
CA SER A 34 -18.10 39.71 -0.75
C SER A 34 -19.25 39.20 0.11
N PRO A 35 -19.02 38.80 1.36
CA PRO A 35 -20.11 38.37 2.18
C PRO A 35 -21.08 39.49 2.30
N ASP A 36 -22.29 39.10 2.07
CA ASP A 36 -23.47 39.45 2.77
C ASP A 36 -23.42 40.75 3.56
N LYS A 37 -24.30 41.60 3.25
CA LYS A 37 -24.62 42.74 4.10
C LYS A 37 -24.84 42.22 5.51
N PRO A 38 -24.32 42.87 6.57
CA PRO A 38 -24.57 42.46 7.93
C PRO A 38 -26.07 42.32 8.17
N GLY A 39 -26.55 41.09 8.42
CA GLY A 39 -27.94 40.77 8.72
C GLY A 39 -28.67 39.79 7.81
N GLU A 40 -28.06 39.32 6.72
CA GLU A 40 -28.64 38.20 5.92
C GLU A 40 -28.12 36.83 6.41
N GLU A 41 -29.02 35.90 6.61
CA GLU A 41 -28.69 34.54 7.05
C GLU A 41 -28.13 33.72 5.87
N TYR A 42 -26.94 33.12 6.03
CA TYR A 42 -26.36 32.19 5.03
C TYR A 42 -27.30 31.00 4.78
N THR A 43 -27.74 30.84 3.54
CA THR A 43 -28.57 29.76 3.07
C THR A 43 -28.01 29.16 1.78
N LEU A 44 -28.16 27.84 1.58
CA LEU A 44 -27.80 27.13 0.37
C LEU A 44 -29.07 26.45 -0.17
N GLU A 45 -29.40 26.65 -1.45
CA GLU A 45 -30.53 25.96 -2.08
C GLU A 45 -30.23 24.44 -2.17
N CYS A 46 -31.23 23.61 -1.79
CA CYS A 46 -31.13 22.16 -1.90
C CYS A 46 -31.74 21.69 -3.22
N PRO A 47 -30.91 21.16 -4.17
CA PRO A 47 -31.44 20.70 -5.47
C PRO A 47 -32.36 19.47 -5.32
N SER A 48 -33.20 19.23 -6.31
CA SER A 48 -34.03 18.01 -6.39
C SER A 48 -33.10 16.77 -6.48
N GLY A 49 -33.41 15.72 -5.72
CA GLY A 49 -32.55 14.52 -5.61
C GLY A 49 -31.41 14.63 -4.60
N TYR A 50 -31.36 15.73 -3.84
CA TYR A 50 -30.40 15.94 -2.75
C TYR A 50 -31.15 16.16 -1.42
N ARG A 51 -30.44 15.90 -0.32
CA ARG A 51 -30.80 16.31 1.03
C ARG A 51 -29.71 17.20 1.62
N GLN A 52 -30.04 17.90 2.69
CA GLN A 52 -29.16 18.91 3.24
C GLN A 52 -28.77 18.61 4.68
N ILE A 53 -27.50 18.80 5.01
CA ILE A 53 -27.03 18.86 6.39
C ILE A 53 -26.54 20.25 6.72
N THR A 54 -26.97 20.80 7.86
CA THR A 54 -26.50 22.05 8.43
C THR A 54 -25.79 21.78 9.76
N ILE A 55 -24.57 22.23 9.89
CA ILE A 55 -23.79 22.16 11.13
C ILE A 55 -23.61 23.57 11.68
N TYR A 56 -24.08 23.77 12.91
CA TYR A 56 -23.78 24.96 13.70
C TYR A 56 -22.68 24.62 14.69
N TRP A 57 -21.66 25.47 14.82
CA TRP A 57 -20.57 25.28 15.77
C TRP A 57 -20.33 26.55 16.58
N ASN A 58 -20.33 26.41 17.91
CA ASN A 58 -20.08 27.51 18.84
C ASN A 58 -18.67 27.41 19.41
N ARG A 59 -17.83 28.42 19.15
CA ARG A 59 -16.48 28.59 19.68
C ARG A 59 -16.44 29.77 20.64
N ALA A 60 -15.90 29.56 21.83
CA ALA A 60 -15.88 30.58 22.87
C ALA A 60 -15.14 31.86 22.48
N SER A 61 -14.17 31.77 21.53
CA SER A 61 -13.45 32.95 21.02
C SER A 61 -14.29 33.81 20.07
N GLY A 62 -15.35 33.25 19.46
CA GLY A 62 -16.13 33.90 18.41
C GLY A 62 -15.36 34.18 17.10
N VAL A 63 -14.16 33.60 16.93
CA VAL A 63 -13.31 33.80 15.75
C VAL A 63 -13.27 32.48 14.95
N TYR A 64 -13.57 32.53 13.65
CA TYR A 64 -13.68 31.39 12.77
C TYR A 64 -12.70 31.40 11.60
N ASP A 65 -11.86 32.41 11.46
CA ASP A 65 -10.95 32.62 10.31
C ASP A 65 -9.85 31.56 10.21
N ASP A 66 -9.57 30.82 11.29
CA ASP A 66 -8.58 29.75 11.36
C ASP A 66 -9.24 28.36 11.44
N CYS A 67 -10.50 28.22 11.01
CA CYS A 67 -11.29 27.04 11.22
C CYS A 67 -12.12 26.68 9.99
N ASP A 68 -12.36 25.38 9.83
CA ASP A 68 -13.33 24.84 8.90
C ASP A 68 -13.90 23.51 9.42
N VAL A 69 -14.82 22.91 8.65
CA VAL A 69 -15.26 21.54 8.86
C VAL A 69 -14.94 20.70 7.62
N TRP A 70 -14.24 19.61 7.83
CA TRP A 70 -14.02 18.57 6.84
C TRP A 70 -15.18 17.59 6.86
N MET A 71 -15.88 17.40 5.74
CA MET A 71 -17.06 16.54 5.63
C MET A 71 -16.92 15.57 4.50
N TRP A 72 -17.41 14.32 4.70
CA TRP A 72 -17.42 13.27 3.67
C TRP A 72 -18.64 12.35 3.81
N TYR A 73 -18.99 11.66 2.72
CA TYR A 73 -20.10 10.71 2.67
C TYR A 73 -19.84 9.63 1.62
N ASN A 74 -20.49 8.47 1.77
CA ASN A 74 -20.45 7.33 0.83
C ASN A 74 -19.03 6.87 0.45
N GLY A 75 -18.05 6.97 1.36
CA GLY A 75 -16.65 6.58 1.11
C GLY A 75 -15.89 7.50 0.14
N GLY A 76 -16.49 8.62 -0.27
CA GLY A 76 -15.85 9.60 -1.15
C GLY A 76 -14.80 10.46 -0.45
N SER A 77 -14.01 11.19 -1.26
CA SER A 77 -13.08 12.22 -0.75
C SER A 77 -13.88 13.33 -0.06
N GLY A 78 -13.38 13.75 1.10
CA GLY A 78 -14.03 14.81 1.87
C GLY A 78 -13.88 16.19 1.22
N VAL A 79 -14.68 17.15 1.71
CA VAL A 79 -14.63 18.56 1.35
C VAL A 79 -14.45 19.41 2.60
N ALA A 80 -13.61 20.44 2.50
CA ALA A 80 -13.46 21.44 3.56
C ALA A 80 -14.45 22.59 3.32
N LEU A 81 -15.23 22.94 4.35
CA LEU A 81 -16.23 24.02 4.30
C LEU A 81 -15.92 25.05 5.38
N THR A 82 -15.75 26.30 5.00
CA THR A 82 -15.54 27.42 5.91
C THR A 82 -16.82 27.81 6.65
N PHE A 83 -16.69 28.22 7.90
CA PHE A 83 -17.85 28.68 8.69
C PHE A 83 -18.30 30.07 8.28
N HIS A 84 -19.59 30.25 8.14
CA HIS A 84 -20.27 31.57 8.05
C HIS A 84 -20.78 31.96 9.43
N GLU A 85 -20.53 33.17 9.87
CA GLU A 85 -20.99 33.65 11.18
C GLU A 85 -22.52 33.76 11.24
N CYS A 86 -23.10 33.35 12.36
CA CYS A 86 -24.54 33.39 12.64
C CYS A 86 -24.81 33.60 14.13
N GLU A 87 -26.10 33.71 14.54
CA GLU A 87 -26.49 33.96 15.94
C GLU A 87 -25.95 32.87 16.91
N TYR A 88 -25.85 31.60 16.49
CA TYR A 88 -25.30 30.55 17.34
C TYR A 88 -23.77 30.54 17.38
N GLY A 89 -23.11 31.00 16.32
CA GLY A 89 -21.65 30.95 16.15
C GLY A 89 -21.27 30.85 14.68
N GLY A 90 -20.64 29.75 14.26
CA GLY A 90 -20.37 29.42 12.85
C GLY A 90 -21.43 28.45 12.30
N LYS A 91 -21.74 28.58 11.01
CA LYS A 91 -22.70 27.75 10.27
C LYS A 91 -22.06 27.26 8.97
N VAL A 92 -22.22 25.98 8.65
CA VAL A 92 -21.93 25.42 7.33
C VAL A 92 -23.12 24.62 6.83
N ILE A 93 -23.29 24.52 5.50
CA ILE A 93 -24.36 23.74 4.84
C ILE A 93 -23.73 22.89 3.76
N LEU A 94 -24.09 21.60 3.68
CA LEU A 94 -23.69 20.67 2.64
C LEU A 94 -24.92 19.99 2.03
N ASN A 95 -25.03 19.99 0.71
CA ASN A 95 -25.98 19.17 -0.01
C ASN A 95 -25.32 17.82 -0.37
N VAL A 96 -26.00 16.73 -0.09
CA VAL A 96 -25.56 15.36 -0.40
C VAL A 96 -26.65 14.64 -1.17
N PRO A 97 -26.34 13.61 -1.99
CA PRO A 97 -27.34 12.79 -2.68
C PRO A 97 -28.42 12.28 -1.73
N GLU A 98 -29.65 12.15 -2.22
CA GLU A 98 -30.83 11.79 -1.40
C GLU A 98 -30.70 10.40 -0.75
N ASP A 99 -29.92 9.49 -1.35
CA ASP A 99 -29.61 8.16 -0.85
C ASP A 99 -28.53 8.13 0.23
N THR A 100 -27.85 9.26 0.51
CA THR A 100 -26.87 9.35 1.57
C THR A 100 -27.52 9.19 2.94
N ILE A 101 -27.12 8.15 3.68
CA ILE A 101 -27.67 7.86 5.01
C ILE A 101 -26.87 8.56 6.10
N LYS A 102 -25.55 8.68 5.92
CA LYS A 102 -24.60 9.13 6.96
C LYS A 102 -23.55 10.06 6.38
N VAL A 103 -23.21 11.11 7.12
CA VAL A 103 -22.14 12.05 6.79
C VAL A 103 -21.10 12.04 7.92
N GLY A 104 -19.84 11.88 7.54
CA GLY A 104 -18.72 12.06 8.46
C GLY A 104 -18.31 13.53 8.53
N TYR A 105 -17.82 13.98 9.69
CA TYR A 105 -17.33 15.34 9.85
C TYR A 105 -16.22 15.47 10.90
N ILE A 106 -15.30 16.41 10.68
CA ILE A 106 -14.24 16.83 11.60
C ILE A 106 -14.21 18.34 11.60
N VAL A 107 -14.41 18.97 12.77
CA VAL A 107 -14.14 20.39 12.92
C VAL A 107 -12.65 20.57 13.07
N ARG A 108 -12.03 21.36 12.20
CA ARG A 108 -10.59 21.59 12.14
C ARG A 108 -10.28 23.02 12.62
N THR A 109 -9.27 23.15 13.46
CA THR A 109 -8.76 24.44 13.96
C THR A 109 -7.28 24.57 13.64
N HIS A 110 -6.74 25.79 13.72
CA HIS A 110 -5.36 26.14 13.33
C HIS A 110 -5.10 25.88 11.83
N CYS A 111 -6.14 26.04 11.01
CA CYS A 111 -6.04 25.90 9.58
C CYS A 111 -5.21 27.04 8.99
N SER A 112 -4.09 26.73 8.33
CA SER A 112 -3.31 27.71 7.56
C SER A 112 -4.05 28.16 6.28
N SER A 113 -4.95 27.35 5.79
CA SER A 113 -5.79 27.61 4.60
C SER A 113 -7.17 26.97 4.79
N PRO A 114 -8.10 27.62 5.54
CA PRO A 114 -9.45 27.11 5.74
C PRO A 114 -10.19 26.95 4.40
N GLY A 115 -11.01 25.91 4.27
CA GLY A 115 -11.72 25.59 3.04
C GLY A 115 -10.91 24.81 2.01
N PHE A 116 -9.66 24.43 2.33
CA PHE A 116 -8.80 23.59 1.48
C PHE A 116 -8.41 22.29 2.17
N ALA A 117 -8.04 21.26 1.39
CA ALA A 117 -7.64 19.95 1.88
C ALA A 117 -6.19 19.95 2.44
N VAL A 118 -5.85 20.93 3.27
CA VAL A 118 -4.54 21.04 3.93
C VAL A 118 -4.67 20.51 5.36
N TRP A 119 -3.79 19.60 5.76
CA TRP A 119 -3.80 18.94 7.07
C TRP A 119 -2.60 19.26 7.97
N ASP A 120 -1.64 20.03 7.47
CA ASP A 120 -0.44 20.39 8.25
C ASP A 120 -0.78 21.39 9.36
N GLY A 121 -0.39 21.07 10.59
CA GLY A 121 -0.63 21.90 11.77
C GLY A 121 -2.07 21.90 12.32
N ILE A 122 -2.98 21.10 11.71
CA ILE A 122 -4.40 21.03 12.11
C ILE A 122 -4.56 20.43 13.52
N VAL A 123 -5.50 20.99 14.28
CA VAL A 123 -6.00 20.41 15.53
C VAL A 123 -7.49 20.08 15.36
N LYS A 124 -7.87 18.84 15.59
CA LYS A 124 -9.27 18.41 15.59
C LYS A 124 -9.97 18.93 16.87
N ASP A 125 -11.13 19.56 16.71
CA ASP A 125 -11.89 20.10 17.85
C ASP A 125 -12.80 19.02 18.47
N GLY A 126 -12.80 18.94 19.79
CA GLY A 126 -13.66 18.08 20.60
C GLY A 126 -13.20 16.61 20.72
N THR A 127 -12.61 16.02 19.69
CA THR A 127 -12.10 14.64 19.72
C THR A 127 -11.18 14.38 18.52
N ASP A 128 -10.19 13.49 18.70
CA ASP A 128 -9.36 12.99 17.60
C ASP A 128 -10.09 11.96 16.72
N ALA A 129 -11.19 11.40 17.22
CA ALA A 129 -11.99 10.43 16.48
C ALA A 129 -12.88 11.12 15.43
N ASP A 130 -13.09 10.44 14.31
CA ASP A 130 -14.04 10.86 13.30
C ASP A 130 -15.47 10.80 13.86
N ARG A 131 -16.24 11.84 13.60
CA ARG A 131 -17.65 11.97 14.02
C ARG A 131 -18.58 11.75 12.85
N PHE A 132 -19.74 11.20 13.12
CA PHE A 132 -20.74 10.94 12.09
C PHE A 132 -22.12 11.39 12.55
N VAL A 133 -22.92 11.82 11.59
CA VAL A 133 -24.34 12.11 11.79
C VAL A 133 -25.18 11.34 10.78
N THR A 134 -26.25 10.70 11.27
CA THR A 134 -27.27 10.08 10.42
C THR A 134 -28.22 11.17 9.92
N LEU A 135 -28.52 11.16 8.63
CA LEU A 135 -29.38 12.15 8.02
C LEU A 135 -30.86 11.76 8.14
N HIS A 136 -31.69 12.68 8.58
CA HIS A 136 -33.14 12.51 8.77
C HIS A 136 -33.93 13.43 7.82
N GLY A 137 -34.86 12.86 7.06
CA GLY A 137 -35.68 13.64 6.15
C GLY A 137 -34.88 14.39 5.06
N GLN A 138 -35.37 15.52 4.63
CA GLN A 138 -34.73 16.38 3.61
C GLN A 138 -33.68 17.31 4.20
N SER A 139 -33.73 17.62 5.48
CA SER A 139 -32.80 18.52 6.15
C SER A 139 -32.48 18.01 7.54
N THR A 140 -31.21 17.84 7.83
CA THR A 140 -30.69 17.47 9.15
C THR A 140 -29.88 18.63 9.71
N VAL A 141 -30.17 19.04 10.94
CA VAL A 141 -29.51 20.18 11.62
C VAL A 141 -28.86 19.68 12.90
N ILE A 142 -27.58 19.93 13.08
CA ILE A 142 -26.86 19.62 14.32
C ILE A 142 -26.14 20.86 14.85
N TYR A 143 -25.99 20.88 16.16
CA TYR A 143 -25.27 21.92 16.92
C TYR A 143 -24.08 21.31 17.62
N LEU A 144 -22.92 21.95 17.48
CA LEU A 144 -21.66 21.54 18.08
C LEU A 144 -21.14 22.61 19.02
N LYS A 145 -20.35 22.21 20.03
CA LYS A 145 -19.63 23.10 20.92
C LYS A 145 -18.15 22.81 20.84
N SER A 146 -17.33 23.86 20.80
CA SER A 146 -15.87 23.68 20.80
C SER A 146 -15.42 22.96 22.07
N GLY A 147 -14.53 21.98 21.88
CA GLY A 147 -14.02 21.12 22.94
C GLY A 147 -14.98 19.99 23.37
N ASP A 148 -16.14 19.83 22.70
CA ASP A 148 -17.13 18.78 23.01
C ASP A 148 -17.22 17.79 21.83
N ALA A 149 -17.11 16.51 22.12
CA ALA A 149 -17.23 15.44 21.13
C ALA A 149 -18.67 15.18 20.67
N ASN A 150 -19.68 15.64 21.42
CA ASN A 150 -21.08 15.34 21.16
C ASN A 150 -21.70 16.26 20.09
N ALA A 151 -22.71 15.74 19.40
CA ALA A 151 -23.62 16.52 18.57
C ALA A 151 -24.95 16.71 19.32
N TYR A 152 -25.58 17.86 19.07
CA TYR A 152 -26.82 18.25 19.69
C TYR A 152 -27.85 18.65 18.64
N GLU A 153 -29.13 18.53 18.96
CA GLU A 153 -30.26 19.09 18.23
C GLU A 153 -30.95 20.20 19.06
N SER A 154 -31.71 21.07 18.39
CA SER A 154 -32.41 22.16 19.04
C SER A 154 -33.62 22.58 18.22
N ASN A 155 -34.76 22.82 18.92
CA ASN A 155 -36.00 23.31 18.33
C ASN A 155 -36.16 24.85 18.48
N ASP A 156 -35.22 25.51 19.10
CA ASP A 156 -35.26 26.95 19.41
C ASP A 156 -34.01 27.74 18.97
N GLY A 157 -33.35 27.26 17.89
CA GLY A 157 -32.18 27.92 17.30
C GLY A 157 -30.91 27.80 18.12
N GLY A 158 -30.73 26.70 18.85
CA GLY A 158 -29.54 26.43 19.65
C GLY A 158 -29.58 26.99 21.08
N LYS A 159 -30.71 27.58 21.52
CA LYS A 159 -30.87 28.08 22.89
C LYS A 159 -30.97 26.93 23.90
N THR A 160 -31.72 25.88 23.53
CA THR A 160 -31.82 24.64 24.31
C THR A 160 -31.26 23.49 23.49
N LEU A 161 -30.20 22.84 23.96
CA LEU A 161 -29.52 21.75 23.28
C LEU A 161 -29.89 20.42 23.94
N GLN A 162 -30.29 19.45 23.09
CA GLN A 162 -30.52 18.06 23.47
C GLN A 162 -29.53 17.18 22.75
N LEU A 163 -29.00 16.15 23.37
CA LEU A 163 -28.14 15.16 22.68
C LEU A 163 -28.90 14.50 21.53
N VAL A 164 -28.27 14.43 20.37
CA VAL A 164 -28.81 13.68 19.23
C VAL A 164 -28.85 12.21 19.62
N ARG A 165 -30.07 11.65 19.68
CA ARG A 165 -30.30 10.22 20.02
C ARG A 165 -30.68 9.45 18.78
N TYR A 166 -29.86 8.46 18.45
CA TYR A 166 -30.11 7.52 17.34
C TYR A 166 -29.56 6.14 17.68
N ILE A 167 -30.00 5.13 16.96
CA ILE A 167 -29.42 3.79 17.02
C ILE A 167 -28.14 3.83 16.19
N ALA A 168 -26.98 3.79 16.85
CA ALA A 168 -25.68 3.90 16.17
C ALA A 168 -25.34 2.60 15.43
N LEU A 169 -25.71 1.44 15.99
CA LEU A 169 -25.42 0.12 15.41
C LEU A 169 -26.39 -0.93 15.97
N ALA A 170 -26.93 -1.78 15.11
CA ALA A 170 -27.58 -3.05 15.48
C ALA A 170 -26.70 -4.20 14.92
N ASP A 171 -25.88 -4.81 15.79
CA ASP A 171 -24.87 -5.78 15.41
C ASP A 171 -25.27 -7.21 15.82
N MET A 172 -25.30 -8.11 14.86
CA MET A 172 -25.51 -9.53 15.12
C MET A 172 -24.22 -10.11 15.75
N VAL A 173 -24.30 -10.46 17.04
CA VAL A 173 -23.19 -11.11 17.77
C VAL A 173 -23.28 -12.64 17.76
N SER A 174 -24.44 -13.18 17.45
CA SER A 174 -24.69 -14.57 17.07
C SER A 174 -25.99 -14.64 16.28
N THR A 175 -26.33 -15.78 15.68
CA THR A 175 -27.58 -15.94 14.93
C THR A 175 -28.86 -15.68 15.76
N THR A 176 -28.75 -15.69 17.09
CA THR A 176 -29.89 -15.43 18.00
C THR A 176 -29.70 -14.21 18.88
N ARG A 177 -28.63 -13.42 18.72
CA ARG A 177 -28.35 -12.28 19.61
C ARG A 177 -27.89 -11.08 18.81
N ILE A 178 -28.54 -9.95 19.04
CA ILE A 178 -28.24 -8.67 18.43
C ILE A 178 -27.85 -7.69 19.53
N LYS A 179 -26.65 -7.11 19.44
CA LYS A 179 -26.17 -6.03 20.29
C LYS A 179 -26.60 -4.70 19.70
N VAL A 180 -27.25 -3.87 20.48
CA VAL A 180 -27.66 -2.52 20.06
C VAL A 180 -26.77 -1.49 20.74
N THR A 181 -26.16 -0.62 19.94
CA THR A 181 -25.39 0.53 20.42
C THR A 181 -26.19 1.79 20.15
N MET A 182 -26.48 2.55 21.19
CA MET A 182 -27.17 3.84 21.11
C MET A 182 -26.13 4.97 21.06
N SER A 183 -26.43 6.09 20.41
CA SER A 183 -25.58 7.30 20.43
C SER A 183 -25.41 7.84 21.85
N ASP A 184 -26.45 7.75 22.68
CA ASP A 184 -26.42 8.02 24.12
C ASP A 184 -26.28 6.71 24.89
N ALA A 185 -25.11 6.43 25.44
CA ALA A 185 -24.81 5.20 26.16
C ALA A 185 -25.66 5.00 27.44
N SER A 186 -26.33 6.04 27.92
CA SER A 186 -27.25 5.94 29.08
C SER A 186 -28.59 5.30 28.72
N VAL A 187 -28.94 5.23 27.43
CA VAL A 187 -30.21 4.69 26.96
C VAL A 187 -30.21 3.18 27.06
N GLN A 188 -31.22 2.62 27.78
CA GLN A 188 -31.46 1.18 27.91
C GLN A 188 -32.63 0.79 27.02
N ILE A 189 -32.41 0.03 25.97
CA ILE A 189 -33.45 -0.33 24.99
C ILE A 189 -34.59 -1.18 25.58
N ASN A 190 -34.33 -1.93 26.68
CA ASN A 190 -35.37 -2.70 27.40
C ASN A 190 -36.38 -1.81 28.15
N THR A 191 -36.15 -0.50 28.21
CA THR A 191 -37.06 0.50 28.79
C THR A 191 -37.84 1.27 27.72
N LEU A 192 -37.52 1.06 26.41
CA LEU A 192 -38.14 1.73 25.28
C LEU A 192 -39.38 0.94 24.80
N SER A 193 -40.28 1.66 24.12
CA SER A 193 -41.52 1.08 23.60
C SER A 193 -41.29 0.45 22.21
N ASN A 194 -42.02 -0.63 21.95
CA ASN A 194 -42.16 -1.25 20.64
C ASN A 194 -40.85 -1.67 19.95
N VAL A 195 -39.91 -2.25 20.74
CA VAL A 195 -38.67 -2.79 20.20
C VAL A 195 -38.95 -4.08 19.43
N LYS A 196 -38.68 -4.09 18.11
CA LYS A 196 -38.96 -5.20 17.21
C LYS A 196 -37.80 -5.45 16.25
N ILE A 197 -37.68 -6.71 15.82
CA ILE A 197 -36.90 -7.07 14.65
C ILE A 197 -37.87 -7.41 13.54
N LEU A 198 -37.70 -6.80 12.38
CA LEU A 198 -38.49 -7.03 11.17
C LEU A 198 -37.62 -7.73 10.14
N ASP A 199 -38.18 -8.76 9.48
CA ASP A 199 -37.53 -9.41 8.33
C ASP A 199 -37.67 -8.58 7.04
N GLY A 200 -37.14 -9.06 5.91
CA GLY A 200 -37.19 -8.37 4.62
C GLY A 200 -38.59 -8.14 4.05
N GLU A 201 -39.60 -8.88 4.54
CA GLU A 201 -41.01 -8.72 4.20
C GLU A 201 -41.75 -7.78 5.17
N GLY A 202 -41.05 -7.28 6.22
CA GLY A 202 -41.60 -6.45 7.28
C GLY A 202 -42.34 -7.23 8.36
N LYS A 203 -42.23 -8.56 8.39
CA LYS A 203 -42.83 -9.41 9.41
C LYS A 203 -41.98 -9.42 10.68
N GLU A 204 -42.64 -9.39 11.84
CA GLU A 204 -41.98 -9.39 13.12
C GLU A 204 -41.34 -10.75 13.44
N VAL A 205 -40.03 -10.74 13.80
CA VAL A 205 -39.30 -11.89 14.31
C VAL A 205 -39.58 -12.04 15.80
N ALA A 206 -40.00 -13.25 16.22
CA ALA A 206 -40.31 -13.52 17.62
C ALA A 206 -39.09 -13.34 18.55
N LEU A 207 -39.23 -12.49 19.56
CA LEU A 207 -38.20 -12.24 20.58
C LEU A 207 -38.38 -13.14 21.79
N ARG A 208 -37.26 -13.58 22.38
CA ARG A 208 -37.20 -14.25 23.69
C ARG A 208 -37.13 -13.21 24.82
N GLY A 209 -36.52 -12.05 24.53
CA GLY A 209 -36.39 -10.95 25.49
C GLY A 209 -35.29 -9.96 25.12
N ILE A 210 -35.18 -8.90 25.92
CA ILE A 210 -34.14 -7.88 25.82
C ILE A 210 -33.49 -7.78 27.20
N ASN A 211 -32.15 -7.87 27.24
CA ASN A 211 -31.43 -7.79 28.52
C ASN A 211 -30.94 -6.35 28.81
N ASN A 212 -30.45 -6.17 30.04
CA ASN A 212 -29.94 -4.87 30.53
C ASN A 212 -28.55 -4.45 29.93
N LYS A 213 -28.04 -5.20 28.94
CA LYS A 213 -26.82 -4.89 28.20
C LYS A 213 -27.13 -4.42 26.80
N ASN A 214 -28.38 -4.00 26.53
CA ASN A 214 -28.85 -3.66 25.20
C ASN A 214 -28.67 -4.80 24.17
N GLU A 215 -28.91 -6.05 24.58
CA GLU A 215 -28.91 -7.20 23.68
C GLU A 215 -30.33 -7.73 23.51
N ILE A 216 -30.77 -7.89 22.28
CA ILE A 216 -32.01 -8.52 21.89
C ILE A 216 -31.73 -10.00 21.64
N VAL A 217 -32.57 -10.88 22.21
CA VAL A 217 -32.48 -12.34 22.00
C VAL A 217 -33.70 -12.79 21.21
N THR A 218 -33.49 -13.39 20.06
CA THR A 218 -34.55 -13.94 19.20
C THR A 218 -34.91 -15.36 19.63
N SER A 219 -36.15 -15.79 19.33
CA SER A 219 -36.63 -17.15 19.61
C SER A 219 -36.16 -18.17 18.59
N VAL A 220 -35.77 -17.69 17.38
CA VAL A 220 -35.26 -18.50 16.27
C VAL A 220 -33.96 -17.88 15.74
N PRO A 221 -33.04 -18.69 15.19
CA PRO A 221 -31.84 -18.15 14.53
C PRO A 221 -32.19 -17.26 13.34
N LEU A 222 -31.50 -16.14 13.19
CA LEU A 222 -31.54 -15.30 12.00
C LEU A 222 -30.64 -15.92 10.90
N ASP A 223 -31.10 -15.83 9.66
CA ASP A 223 -30.34 -16.24 8.48
C ASP A 223 -29.50 -15.05 7.96
N VAL A 224 -28.19 -15.16 7.92
CA VAL A 224 -27.27 -14.10 7.47
C VAL A 224 -27.48 -13.69 6.01
N SER A 225 -28.18 -14.50 5.23
CA SER A 225 -28.52 -14.19 3.83
C SER A 225 -29.79 -13.35 3.65
N GLN A 226 -30.50 -13.06 4.75
CA GLN A 226 -31.76 -12.31 4.74
C GLN A 226 -31.55 -10.92 5.37
N PRO A 227 -32.22 -9.87 4.85
CA PRO A 227 -32.22 -8.56 5.49
C PRO A 227 -33.10 -8.56 6.74
N TYR A 228 -32.61 -7.91 7.79
CA TYR A 228 -33.36 -7.61 9.01
C TYR A 228 -33.18 -6.16 9.40
N LYS A 229 -34.20 -5.58 10.02
CA LYS A 229 -34.18 -4.22 10.57
C LYS A 229 -34.55 -4.24 12.05
N LEU A 230 -33.90 -3.41 12.82
CA LEU A 230 -34.30 -3.07 14.18
C LEU A 230 -35.22 -1.85 14.11
N HIS A 231 -36.43 -1.98 14.67
CA HIS A 231 -37.41 -0.91 14.87
C HIS A 231 -37.55 -0.62 16.36
N ILE A 232 -37.54 0.66 16.73
CA ILE A 232 -37.78 1.17 18.06
C ILE A 232 -38.60 2.46 17.90
N ASP A 233 -39.73 2.61 18.63
CA ASP A 233 -40.52 3.84 18.61
C ASP A 233 -39.65 5.08 18.84
N GLU A 234 -39.88 6.16 18.17
CA GLU A 234 -39.16 7.43 18.25
C GLU A 234 -37.72 7.41 17.68
N TYR A 235 -37.27 6.28 17.08
CA TYR A 235 -35.98 6.14 16.41
C TYR A 235 -36.19 5.67 14.97
N ASP A 236 -35.28 6.04 14.10
CA ASP A 236 -35.25 5.49 12.74
C ASP A 236 -34.88 4.01 12.73
N ASP A 237 -35.50 3.26 11.82
CA ASP A 237 -35.15 1.87 11.57
C ASP A 237 -33.70 1.74 11.11
N VAL A 238 -32.93 0.81 11.69
CA VAL A 238 -31.57 0.51 11.26
C VAL A 238 -31.45 -0.94 10.81
N GLY A 239 -30.68 -1.20 9.75
CA GLY A 239 -30.32 -2.54 9.32
C GLY A 239 -29.50 -3.28 10.37
N ILE A 240 -29.77 -4.59 10.55
CA ILE A 240 -28.97 -5.46 11.39
C ILE A 240 -27.81 -5.99 10.55
N VAL A 241 -26.56 -5.73 11.02
CA VAL A 241 -25.33 -6.12 10.32
C VAL A 241 -24.60 -7.22 11.10
N PRO A 242 -24.03 -8.24 10.45
CA PRO A 242 -23.37 -9.37 11.13
C PRO A 242 -21.88 -9.12 11.46
N SER A 243 -21.46 -7.89 11.79
CA SER A 243 -20.05 -7.50 11.90
C SER A 243 -19.29 -8.31 12.98
N THR A 244 -19.84 -8.39 14.19
CA THR A 244 -19.23 -9.18 15.27
C THR A 244 -19.37 -10.68 15.02
N TYR A 245 -20.51 -11.13 14.48
CA TYR A 245 -20.73 -12.54 14.17
C TYR A 245 -19.68 -13.10 13.20
N PHE A 246 -19.24 -12.31 12.23
CA PHE A 246 -18.17 -12.67 11.29
C PHE A 246 -16.84 -13.07 11.95
N SER A 247 -16.58 -12.64 13.17
CA SER A 247 -15.37 -12.94 13.92
C SER A 247 -15.59 -14.01 15.01
N THR A 248 -16.68 -14.76 14.96
CA THR A 248 -16.99 -15.82 15.92
C THR A 248 -16.60 -17.20 15.41
N ALA A 249 -16.24 -18.10 16.33
CA ALA A 249 -15.96 -19.49 15.98
C ALA A 249 -17.17 -20.20 15.34
N ASP A 250 -18.41 -19.79 15.67
CA ASP A 250 -19.62 -20.34 15.05
C ASP A 250 -19.73 -19.96 13.58
N PHE A 251 -19.41 -18.71 13.22
CA PHE A 251 -19.37 -18.27 11.82
C PHE A 251 -18.25 -18.98 11.06
N GLU A 252 -17.06 -19.03 11.64
CA GLU A 252 -15.91 -19.71 11.04
C GLU A 252 -16.21 -21.18 10.76
N ALA A 253 -16.77 -21.90 11.73
CA ALA A 253 -17.14 -23.31 11.58
C ALA A 253 -18.20 -23.51 10.47
N ALA A 254 -19.15 -22.59 10.35
CA ALA A 254 -20.25 -22.68 9.38
C ALA A 254 -19.81 -22.30 7.95
N TYR A 255 -18.90 -21.33 7.79
CA TYR A 255 -18.69 -20.67 6.51
C TYR A 255 -17.23 -20.65 6.01
N THR A 256 -16.22 -21.12 6.78
CA THR A 256 -14.86 -21.24 6.26
C THR A 256 -14.81 -22.31 5.16
N TYR A 257 -14.51 -21.88 3.94
CA TYR A 257 -14.46 -22.73 2.75
C TYR A 257 -13.02 -22.96 2.30
N ASP A 258 -12.59 -24.21 2.25
CA ASP A 258 -11.20 -24.60 1.93
C ASP A 258 -10.99 -24.97 0.45
N GLY A 259 -12.07 -25.05 -0.34
CA GLY A 259 -11.99 -25.39 -1.76
C GLY A 259 -11.50 -24.24 -2.64
N GLU A 260 -11.29 -24.55 -3.91
CA GLU A 260 -10.91 -23.57 -4.93
C GLU A 260 -12.04 -22.61 -5.22
N LEU A 261 -11.71 -21.33 -5.48
CA LEU A 261 -12.60 -20.24 -5.87
C LEU A 261 -12.16 -19.65 -7.21
N GLY A 262 -13.05 -18.88 -7.84
CA GLY A 262 -12.80 -18.29 -9.16
C GLY A 262 -13.25 -19.18 -10.30
N VAL A 263 -12.69 -18.91 -11.49
CA VAL A 263 -12.97 -19.66 -12.72
C VAL A 263 -11.90 -20.73 -12.93
N ASN A 264 -12.35 -21.96 -13.22
CA ASN A 264 -11.46 -23.04 -13.65
C ASN A 264 -11.88 -23.51 -15.06
N VAL A 265 -10.95 -23.44 -16.02
CA VAL A 265 -11.14 -23.87 -17.40
C VAL A 265 -10.57 -25.28 -17.56
N GLY A 266 -11.45 -26.28 -17.54
CA GLY A 266 -11.08 -27.67 -17.83
C GLY A 266 -11.15 -28.02 -19.32
N ALA A 267 -10.79 -29.24 -19.66
CA ALA A 267 -10.80 -29.73 -21.06
C ALA A 267 -12.21 -29.76 -21.65
N GLU A 268 -13.22 -30.14 -20.87
CA GLU A 268 -14.60 -30.36 -21.35
C GLU A 268 -15.61 -29.38 -20.75
N GLU A 269 -15.27 -28.77 -19.62
CA GLU A 269 -16.17 -27.90 -18.85
C GLU A 269 -15.44 -26.69 -18.27
N VAL A 270 -16.19 -25.62 -18.01
CA VAL A 270 -15.75 -24.44 -17.27
C VAL A 270 -16.60 -24.31 -16.02
N SER A 271 -15.93 -24.19 -14.87
CA SER A 271 -16.57 -24.01 -13.57
C SER A 271 -16.32 -22.62 -13.02
N PHE A 272 -17.35 -22.08 -12.41
CA PHE A 272 -17.37 -20.76 -11.73
C PHE A 272 -17.73 -20.98 -10.28
N LYS A 273 -16.93 -20.46 -9.34
CA LYS A 273 -17.17 -20.65 -7.93
C LYS A 273 -16.90 -19.37 -7.16
N LEU A 274 -17.89 -18.92 -6.39
CA LEU A 274 -17.86 -17.71 -5.59
C LEU A 274 -18.17 -18.03 -4.13
N TRP A 275 -17.49 -17.40 -3.19
CA TRP A 275 -17.84 -17.45 -1.76
C TRP A 275 -18.66 -16.20 -1.40
N ALA A 276 -19.94 -16.40 -1.07
CA ALA A 276 -20.88 -15.35 -0.74
C ALA A 276 -21.92 -15.84 0.29
N PRO A 277 -21.53 -16.09 1.56
CA PRO A 277 -22.42 -16.68 2.57
C PRO A 277 -23.63 -15.82 2.91
N THR A 278 -23.54 -14.51 2.70
CA THR A 278 -24.62 -13.54 2.93
C THR A 278 -25.53 -13.33 1.72
N ALA A 279 -25.27 -14.02 0.61
CA ALA A 279 -26.09 -13.90 -0.58
C ALA A 279 -27.37 -14.74 -0.51
N SER A 280 -28.48 -14.18 -0.93
CA SER A 280 -29.74 -14.89 -1.17
C SER A 280 -29.83 -15.45 -2.60
N SER A 281 -29.14 -14.80 -3.58
CA SER A 281 -28.98 -15.29 -4.95
C SER A 281 -27.70 -14.75 -5.57
N VAL A 282 -27.14 -15.54 -6.52
CA VAL A 282 -25.98 -15.14 -7.34
C VAL A 282 -26.25 -15.50 -8.80
N VAL A 283 -26.01 -14.55 -9.70
CA VAL A 283 -26.15 -14.71 -11.15
C VAL A 283 -24.82 -14.39 -11.82
N LEU A 284 -24.32 -15.30 -12.65
CA LEU A 284 -23.17 -15.10 -13.53
C LEU A 284 -23.65 -14.36 -14.79
N ASN A 285 -23.03 -13.23 -15.09
CA ASN A 285 -23.26 -12.45 -16.30
C ASN A 285 -22.11 -12.65 -17.27
N ILE A 286 -22.38 -12.99 -18.53
CA ILE A 286 -21.37 -13.19 -19.57
C ILE A 286 -21.44 -12.07 -20.60
N TYR A 287 -20.30 -11.47 -20.91
CA TYR A 287 -20.13 -10.36 -21.84
C TYR A 287 -19.23 -10.75 -23.01
N PRO A 288 -19.51 -10.25 -24.22
CA PRO A 288 -18.64 -10.51 -25.38
C PRO A 288 -17.34 -9.71 -25.36
N ASP A 289 -17.28 -8.58 -24.66
CA ASP A 289 -16.10 -7.72 -24.53
C ASP A 289 -15.89 -7.23 -23.08
N GLY A 290 -14.73 -6.67 -22.81
CA GLY A 290 -14.28 -6.31 -21.47
C GLY A 290 -14.76 -4.96 -20.93
N TYR A 291 -15.34 -4.09 -21.77
CA TYR A 291 -15.65 -2.72 -21.39
C TYR A 291 -17.06 -2.26 -21.80
N TRP A 292 -17.45 -2.51 -23.06
CA TRP A 292 -18.69 -2.00 -23.61
C TRP A 292 -19.79 -3.06 -23.69
N GLY A 293 -21.02 -2.61 -23.86
CA GLY A 293 -22.18 -3.46 -24.14
C GLY A 293 -22.79 -4.12 -22.92
N GLU A 294 -23.98 -4.71 -23.11
CA GLU A 294 -24.75 -5.41 -22.07
C GLU A 294 -24.42 -6.91 -22.07
N SER A 295 -24.61 -7.55 -20.90
CA SER A 295 -24.54 -9.01 -20.82
C SER A 295 -25.62 -9.67 -21.70
N LYS A 296 -25.23 -10.69 -22.47
CA LYS A 296 -26.16 -11.41 -23.36
C LYS A 296 -26.61 -12.74 -22.78
N THR A 297 -25.97 -13.22 -21.74
CA THR A 297 -26.25 -14.53 -21.14
C THR A 297 -26.08 -14.48 -19.65
N HIS A 298 -27.08 -15.02 -18.95
CA HIS A 298 -27.11 -15.05 -17.50
C HIS A 298 -27.29 -16.50 -17.01
N TYR A 299 -26.53 -16.88 -15.99
CA TYR A 299 -26.63 -18.22 -15.38
C TYR A 299 -26.81 -18.07 -13.86
N ALA A 300 -27.90 -18.61 -13.32
CA ALA A 300 -28.09 -18.66 -11.88
C ALA A 300 -27.12 -19.68 -11.26
N LEU A 301 -26.37 -19.27 -10.25
CA LEU A 301 -25.52 -20.18 -9.49
C LEU A 301 -26.33 -21.00 -8.51
N GLN A 302 -25.84 -22.19 -8.18
CA GLN A 302 -26.40 -23.05 -7.14
C GLN A 302 -25.65 -22.86 -5.84
N LYS A 303 -26.36 -22.90 -4.70
CA LYS A 303 -25.72 -22.90 -3.37
C LYS A 303 -24.89 -24.17 -3.20
N GLY A 304 -23.64 -24.01 -2.79
CA GLY A 304 -22.74 -25.06 -2.35
C GLY A 304 -22.65 -25.12 -0.83
N GLU A 305 -21.61 -25.81 -0.35
CA GLU A 305 -21.30 -25.91 1.06
C GLU A 305 -20.62 -24.63 1.59
N LYS A 306 -20.74 -24.35 2.88
CA LYS A 306 -20.01 -23.31 3.60
C LYS A 306 -20.10 -21.91 2.93
N GLY A 307 -21.27 -21.58 2.39
CA GLY A 307 -21.52 -20.27 1.75
C GLY A 307 -20.93 -20.12 0.36
N SER A 308 -20.44 -21.18 -0.26
CA SER A 308 -20.03 -21.13 -1.68
C SER A 308 -21.24 -21.17 -2.61
N TRP A 309 -21.03 -20.67 -3.82
CA TRP A 309 -21.96 -20.70 -4.95
C TRP A 309 -21.21 -21.18 -6.17
N TYR A 310 -21.84 -21.99 -7.02
CA TYR A 310 -21.18 -22.54 -8.19
C TYR A 310 -22.09 -22.65 -9.41
N TYR A 311 -21.47 -22.58 -10.58
CA TYR A 311 -22.04 -22.96 -11.87
C TYR A 311 -21.00 -23.77 -12.66
N VAL A 312 -21.43 -24.81 -13.38
CA VAL A 312 -20.59 -25.59 -14.29
C VAL A 312 -21.30 -25.68 -15.63
N GLY A 313 -20.62 -25.32 -16.70
CA GLY A 313 -21.14 -25.39 -18.06
C GLY A 313 -20.17 -26.05 -19.04
N PRO A 314 -20.66 -26.60 -20.17
CA PRO A 314 -19.79 -27.21 -21.16
C PRO A 314 -18.84 -26.17 -21.78
N ARG A 315 -17.57 -26.50 -21.93
CA ARG A 315 -16.57 -25.65 -22.55
C ARG A 315 -16.93 -25.34 -24.00
N TYR A 316 -17.39 -26.33 -24.74
CA TYR A 316 -17.72 -26.20 -26.15
C TYR A 316 -19.22 -26.34 -26.41
N ASP A 317 -19.72 -25.64 -27.43
CA ASP A 317 -21.07 -25.85 -27.99
C ASP A 317 -21.13 -27.09 -28.89
N ALA A 318 -22.31 -27.42 -29.43
CA ALA A 318 -22.49 -28.57 -30.29
C ALA A 318 -21.71 -28.51 -31.64
N ASN A 319 -21.17 -27.32 -31.98
CA ASN A 319 -20.34 -27.11 -33.17
C ASN A 319 -18.83 -27.05 -32.83
N GLY A 320 -18.45 -27.28 -31.57
CA GLY A 320 -17.05 -27.21 -31.12
C GLY A 320 -16.51 -25.80 -30.89
N LYS A 321 -17.39 -24.79 -30.78
CA LYS A 321 -17.00 -23.43 -30.47
C LYS A 321 -17.00 -23.21 -28.97
N GLU A 322 -16.01 -22.48 -28.48
CA GLU A 322 -15.89 -22.07 -27.06
C GLU A 322 -17.13 -21.32 -26.56
N ASN A 323 -17.71 -21.80 -25.46
CA ASN A 323 -18.87 -21.15 -24.83
C ASN A 323 -18.47 -19.98 -23.94
N PHE A 324 -17.33 -20.07 -23.24
CA PHE A 324 -16.94 -19.16 -22.18
C PHE A 324 -15.57 -18.54 -22.42
N VAL A 325 -14.57 -19.31 -22.79
CA VAL A 325 -13.18 -18.89 -22.91
C VAL A 325 -13.03 -17.68 -23.83
N ASN A 326 -12.21 -16.71 -23.44
CA ASN A 326 -12.01 -15.41 -24.08
C ASN A 326 -13.25 -14.49 -24.06
N LYS A 327 -14.21 -14.75 -23.17
CA LYS A 327 -15.29 -13.82 -22.84
C LYS A 327 -15.06 -13.22 -21.46
N TYR A 328 -15.85 -12.20 -21.15
CA TYR A 328 -15.75 -11.49 -19.87
C TYR A 328 -16.97 -11.79 -19.00
N TYR A 329 -16.82 -11.62 -17.70
CA TYR A 329 -17.86 -11.95 -16.74
C TYR A 329 -17.85 -11.07 -15.50
N THR A 330 -19.03 -10.99 -14.85
CA THR A 330 -19.23 -10.47 -13.51
C THR A 330 -20.24 -11.34 -12.77
N TYR A 331 -20.45 -11.06 -11.48
CA TYR A 331 -21.53 -11.63 -10.70
C TYR A 331 -22.52 -10.54 -10.26
N SER A 332 -23.82 -10.78 -10.45
CA SER A 332 -24.88 -10.04 -9.75
C SER A 332 -25.18 -10.78 -8.45
N VAL A 333 -24.87 -10.17 -7.32
CA VAL A 333 -25.04 -10.76 -5.99
C VAL A 333 -26.12 -10.04 -5.22
N THR A 334 -27.17 -10.75 -4.79
CA THR A 334 -28.25 -10.21 -3.97
C THR A 334 -28.00 -10.53 -2.50
N THR A 335 -27.87 -9.50 -1.68
CA THR A 335 -27.63 -9.59 -0.23
C THR A 335 -28.68 -8.76 0.54
N SER A 336 -28.50 -8.60 1.84
CA SER A 336 -29.34 -7.73 2.68
C SER A 336 -29.33 -6.25 2.27
N VAL A 337 -28.32 -5.81 1.52
CA VAL A 337 -28.19 -4.42 1.02
C VAL A 337 -28.66 -4.24 -0.42
N GLY A 338 -29.29 -5.27 -1.01
CA GLY A 338 -29.77 -5.25 -2.39
C GLY A 338 -28.90 -6.06 -3.36
N THR A 339 -29.17 -5.91 -4.66
CA THR A 339 -28.42 -6.59 -5.73
C THR A 339 -27.34 -5.66 -6.24
N GLN A 340 -26.10 -6.13 -6.21
CA GLN A 340 -24.93 -5.40 -6.72
C GLN A 340 -24.19 -6.25 -7.74
N GLU A 341 -23.62 -5.60 -8.75
CA GLU A 341 -22.73 -6.24 -9.71
C GLU A 341 -21.26 -6.08 -9.28
N ALA A 342 -20.50 -7.17 -9.31
CA ALA A 342 -19.12 -7.20 -8.87
C ALA A 342 -18.25 -8.07 -9.79
N VAL A 343 -16.99 -7.69 -9.95
CA VAL A 343 -15.97 -8.54 -10.53
C VAL A 343 -15.60 -9.64 -9.52
N ASP A 344 -15.28 -10.82 -10.03
CA ASP A 344 -14.79 -11.92 -9.19
C ASP A 344 -13.47 -11.53 -8.51
N PRO A 345 -13.34 -11.55 -7.19
CA PRO A 345 -12.06 -11.31 -6.51
C PRO A 345 -10.93 -12.26 -6.94
N TYR A 346 -11.28 -13.42 -7.47
CA TYR A 346 -10.36 -14.42 -8.01
C TYR A 346 -10.18 -14.33 -9.54
N ALA A 347 -10.66 -13.28 -10.21
CA ALA A 347 -10.41 -13.05 -11.62
C ALA A 347 -8.89 -12.97 -11.87
N ARG A 348 -8.41 -13.63 -12.94
CA ARG A 348 -6.99 -13.77 -13.28
C ARG A 348 -6.56 -12.92 -14.47
N SER A 349 -7.52 -12.31 -15.13
CA SER A 349 -7.36 -11.26 -16.11
C SER A 349 -8.64 -10.44 -16.17
N ALA A 350 -8.58 -9.27 -16.76
CA ALA A 350 -9.72 -8.36 -16.89
C ALA A 350 -9.68 -7.58 -18.22
N GLY A 351 -10.82 -6.99 -18.55
CA GLY A 351 -10.91 -5.97 -19.58
C GLY A 351 -10.40 -4.63 -19.09
N VAL A 352 -10.44 -3.63 -19.96
CA VAL A 352 -10.00 -2.25 -19.68
C VAL A 352 -10.58 -1.71 -18.38
N ASN A 353 -9.73 -1.07 -17.59
CA ASN A 353 -10.05 -0.49 -16.28
C ASN A 353 -10.62 -1.50 -15.27
N GLY A 354 -10.33 -2.78 -15.43
CA GLY A 354 -10.67 -3.83 -14.47
C GLY A 354 -12.16 -4.07 -14.25
N GLY A 355 -13.04 -3.53 -15.10
CA GLY A 355 -14.50 -3.54 -14.88
C GLY A 355 -15.18 -4.91 -15.05
N ARG A 356 -14.55 -5.87 -15.72
CA ARG A 356 -15.03 -7.24 -15.96
C ARG A 356 -13.88 -8.22 -15.93
N GLY A 357 -14.02 -9.33 -15.22
CA GLY A 357 -13.05 -10.41 -15.26
C GLY A 357 -13.06 -11.12 -16.62
N MET A 358 -11.90 -11.59 -17.08
CA MET A 358 -11.81 -12.41 -18.30
C MET A 358 -11.76 -13.90 -17.96
N ILE A 359 -12.50 -14.71 -18.70
CA ILE A 359 -12.46 -16.17 -18.61
C ILE A 359 -11.32 -16.64 -19.50
N LEU A 360 -10.21 -17.00 -18.87
CA LEU A 360 -8.94 -17.26 -19.55
C LEU A 360 -8.43 -18.67 -19.26
N ASP A 361 -8.05 -19.37 -20.33
CA ASP A 361 -7.22 -20.58 -20.27
C ASP A 361 -5.75 -20.10 -20.20
N LEU A 362 -5.19 -20.08 -18.99
CA LEU A 362 -3.88 -19.47 -18.68
C LEU A 362 -2.73 -20.11 -19.45
N ASP A 363 -2.81 -21.43 -19.74
CA ASP A 363 -1.78 -22.14 -20.53
C ASP A 363 -1.63 -21.54 -21.94
N THR A 364 -2.70 -20.89 -22.46
CA THR A 364 -2.66 -20.23 -23.78
C THR A 364 -1.92 -18.91 -23.78
N THR A 365 -1.54 -18.39 -22.61
CA THR A 365 -0.79 -17.14 -22.44
C THR A 365 0.68 -17.35 -22.17
N ASP A 366 1.14 -18.59 -22.13
CA ASP A 366 2.54 -18.92 -21.85
C ASP A 366 3.44 -18.52 -23.03
N PRO A 367 4.53 -17.77 -22.82
CA PRO A 367 5.53 -17.56 -23.83
C PRO A 367 6.30 -18.86 -24.10
N GLU A 368 7.01 -18.94 -25.23
CA GLU A 368 7.81 -20.10 -25.59
C GLU A 368 8.84 -20.45 -24.50
N GLY A 369 8.81 -21.69 -24.03
CA GLY A 369 9.71 -22.18 -22.98
C GLY A 369 9.28 -21.85 -21.53
N TRP A 370 8.11 -21.26 -21.32
CA TRP A 370 7.61 -20.86 -20.00
C TRP A 370 7.54 -22.01 -18.97
N THR A 371 7.10 -23.18 -19.38
CA THR A 371 7.03 -24.36 -18.49
C THR A 371 8.37 -24.82 -17.94
N ASN A 372 9.48 -24.38 -18.54
CA ASN A 372 10.84 -24.64 -18.08
C ASN A 372 11.50 -23.38 -17.49
N ASP A 373 10.78 -22.28 -17.42
CA ASP A 373 11.25 -21.05 -16.81
C ASP A 373 11.26 -21.25 -15.29
N VAL A 374 12.43 -21.52 -14.78
CA VAL A 374 12.70 -21.59 -13.34
C VAL A 374 13.83 -20.60 -13.10
N PHE A 375 13.65 -19.69 -12.17
CA PHE A 375 14.76 -18.88 -11.69
C PHE A 375 15.84 -19.80 -11.09
N THR A 376 16.75 -20.24 -11.95
CA THR A 376 17.89 -21.09 -11.59
C THR A 376 19.09 -20.23 -11.26
N ASN A 377 18.96 -19.43 -10.18
CA ASN A 377 20.14 -18.80 -9.57
C ASN A 377 21.14 -18.19 -10.57
N TYR A 378 20.92 -16.92 -10.96
CA TYR A 378 21.93 -15.94 -11.38
C TYR A 378 22.87 -16.35 -12.52
N ALA A 379 23.05 -15.46 -13.45
CA ALA A 379 24.04 -15.57 -14.48
C ALA A 379 25.44 -15.83 -13.87
N GLY A 380 25.99 -17.04 -14.05
CA GLY A 380 27.32 -17.42 -13.58
C GLY A 380 27.31 -18.28 -12.30
N ASP A 381 28.47 -18.30 -11.63
CA ASP A 381 28.74 -19.17 -10.47
C ASP A 381 28.20 -18.61 -9.11
N TYR A 382 27.34 -17.55 -9.15
CA TYR A 382 26.79 -16.95 -7.92
C TYR A 382 25.41 -17.49 -7.61
N GLU A 383 25.26 -18.13 -6.46
CA GLU A 383 23.98 -18.64 -5.96
C GLU A 383 23.43 -17.78 -4.84
N VAL A 384 22.12 -17.52 -4.86
CA VAL A 384 21.38 -17.05 -3.68
C VAL A 384 20.82 -18.21 -2.92
N ASN A 385 21.40 -18.50 -1.78
CA ASN A 385 20.95 -19.54 -0.87
C ASN A 385 20.24 -18.97 0.36
N ASN A 386 20.58 -17.76 0.73
CA ASN A 386 19.98 -17.01 1.81
C ASN A 386 19.57 -15.62 1.32
N TYR A 387 18.63 -14.99 1.99
CA TYR A 387 18.20 -13.62 1.67
C TYR A 387 19.36 -12.61 1.67
N THR A 388 20.37 -12.82 2.55
CA THR A 388 21.59 -11.97 2.61
C THR A 388 22.46 -12.05 1.37
N ASP A 389 22.26 -13.04 0.50
CA ASP A 389 22.92 -13.14 -0.80
C ASP A 389 22.27 -12.21 -1.85
N ALA A 390 21.03 -11.76 -1.64
CA ALA A 390 20.34 -10.88 -2.54
C ALA A 390 20.90 -9.45 -2.52
N ASN A 391 20.75 -8.76 -3.64
CA ASN A 391 20.88 -7.31 -3.83
C ASN A 391 19.65 -6.83 -4.57
N ILE A 392 18.75 -6.11 -3.89
CA ILE A 392 17.43 -5.74 -4.39
C ILE A 392 17.47 -4.33 -4.98
N TRP A 393 16.87 -4.15 -6.16
CA TRP A 393 16.75 -2.89 -6.88
C TRP A 393 15.26 -2.62 -7.15
N GLU A 394 14.69 -1.60 -6.53
CA GLU A 394 13.27 -1.25 -6.59
C GLU A 394 12.98 -0.35 -7.79
N ILE A 395 11.97 -0.68 -8.60
CA ILE A 395 11.60 0.09 -9.79
C ILE A 395 10.10 0.04 -10.08
N HIS A 396 9.57 1.13 -10.61
CA HIS A 396 8.26 1.21 -11.24
C HIS A 396 8.36 0.81 -12.73
N VAL A 397 7.41 0.01 -13.23
CA VAL A 397 7.45 -0.50 -14.63
C VAL A 397 7.59 0.64 -15.63
N ARG A 398 6.82 1.72 -15.49
CA ARG A 398 6.87 2.86 -16.40
C ARG A 398 8.18 3.63 -16.30
N ASP A 399 8.69 3.88 -15.08
CA ASP A 399 9.93 4.64 -14.86
C ASP A 399 11.15 3.99 -15.50
N PHE A 400 11.14 2.65 -15.60
CA PHE A 400 12.26 1.87 -16.12
C PHE A 400 12.64 2.28 -17.54
N SER A 401 11.67 2.47 -18.43
CA SER A 401 11.95 2.58 -19.87
C SER A 401 11.40 3.83 -20.55
N ASN A 402 10.52 4.58 -19.89
CA ASN A 402 9.81 5.67 -20.56
C ASN A 402 10.72 6.75 -21.16
N MET A 403 11.93 6.95 -20.60
CA MET A 403 12.97 7.88 -21.09
C MET A 403 14.07 7.19 -21.92
N ILE A 404 13.93 5.93 -22.29
CA ILE A 404 14.87 5.24 -23.18
C ILE A 404 14.47 5.60 -24.64
N GLU A 405 15.29 6.42 -25.32
CA GLU A 405 14.95 6.98 -26.64
C GLU A 405 14.60 5.91 -27.69
N ASN A 406 15.35 4.81 -27.72
CA ASN A 406 15.25 3.76 -28.72
C ASN A 406 14.43 2.55 -28.27
N SER A 407 13.77 2.60 -27.09
CA SER A 407 12.85 1.56 -26.67
C SER A 407 11.57 1.60 -27.51
N GLN A 408 11.13 0.43 -27.96
CA GLN A 408 9.87 0.25 -28.67
C GLN A 408 8.67 0.17 -27.69
N TYR A 409 8.95 -0.24 -26.45
CA TYR A 409 7.94 -0.55 -25.43
C TYR A 409 8.05 0.37 -24.21
N LYS A 410 8.18 1.69 -24.46
CA LYS A 410 8.32 2.69 -23.39
C LYS A 410 7.20 2.58 -22.34
N GLY A 411 7.58 2.39 -21.08
CA GLY A 411 6.67 2.29 -19.97
C GLY A 411 5.86 0.99 -19.90
N LYS A 412 6.23 -0.05 -20.67
CA LYS A 412 5.49 -1.31 -20.79
C LYS A 412 6.30 -2.51 -20.25
N TYR A 413 5.61 -3.62 -19.95
CA TYR A 413 6.26 -4.88 -19.55
C TYR A 413 7.34 -5.33 -20.52
N LEU A 414 7.06 -5.27 -21.82
CA LEU A 414 7.98 -5.72 -22.85
C LEU A 414 9.28 -4.92 -22.94
N ALA A 415 9.37 -3.74 -22.32
CA ALA A 415 10.63 -3.00 -22.25
C ALA A 415 11.73 -3.76 -21.50
N PHE A 416 11.37 -4.65 -20.59
CA PHE A 416 12.31 -5.51 -19.87
C PHE A 416 12.86 -6.67 -20.76
N THR A 417 12.28 -6.91 -21.93
CA THR A 417 12.75 -7.92 -22.88
C THR A 417 13.77 -7.36 -23.89
N GLU A 418 13.86 -6.03 -23.98
CA GLU A 418 14.74 -5.36 -24.97
C GLU A 418 16.20 -5.44 -24.53
N THR A 419 17.07 -5.86 -25.47
CA THR A 419 18.53 -5.95 -25.28
C THR A 419 19.26 -5.08 -26.27
N GLY A 420 20.51 -4.75 -25.98
CA GLY A 420 21.36 -3.91 -26.88
C GLY A 420 21.00 -2.43 -26.87
N LEU A 421 20.07 -1.99 -25.97
CA LEU A 421 19.69 -0.58 -25.85
C LEU A 421 20.83 0.25 -25.26
N LYS A 422 21.03 1.44 -25.83
CA LYS A 422 22.05 2.40 -25.39
C LYS A 422 21.46 3.80 -25.36
N ASN A 423 21.93 4.60 -24.44
CA ASN A 423 21.64 6.04 -24.44
C ASN A 423 22.44 6.79 -25.54
N SER A 424 22.23 8.10 -25.64
CA SER A 424 22.89 8.97 -26.59
C SER A 424 24.43 8.98 -26.47
N ALA A 425 24.99 8.65 -25.31
CA ALA A 425 26.44 8.53 -25.06
C ALA A 425 27.00 7.11 -25.30
N GLY A 426 26.19 6.17 -25.80
CA GLY A 426 26.59 4.79 -26.06
C GLY A 426 26.68 3.89 -24.84
N ILE A 427 26.21 4.35 -23.66
CA ILE A 427 26.16 3.56 -22.41
C ILE A 427 24.96 2.60 -22.46
N PRO A 428 25.12 1.31 -22.08
CA PRO A 428 24.01 0.37 -21.95
C PRO A 428 22.94 0.89 -20.99
N VAL A 429 21.68 0.71 -21.36
CA VAL A 429 20.50 1.06 -20.56
C VAL A 429 19.52 -0.11 -20.52
N GLY A 430 18.47 -0.03 -19.72
CA GLY A 430 17.46 -1.10 -19.60
C GLY A 430 18.06 -2.39 -19.03
N LEU A 431 17.67 -3.55 -19.58
CA LEU A 431 18.07 -4.87 -19.07
C LEU A 431 19.59 -5.08 -19.05
N ASP A 432 20.32 -4.60 -20.09
CA ASP A 432 21.77 -4.73 -20.15
C ASP A 432 22.49 -3.90 -19.06
N TYR A 433 21.91 -2.77 -18.65
CA TYR A 433 22.39 -2.00 -17.50
C TYR A 433 22.25 -2.77 -16.20
N LEU A 434 21.10 -3.42 -15.97
CA LEU A 434 20.89 -4.24 -14.76
C LEU A 434 21.91 -5.38 -14.63
N LYS A 435 22.19 -6.06 -15.76
CA LYS A 435 23.25 -7.08 -15.84
C LYS A 435 24.61 -6.51 -15.50
N GLU A 436 24.93 -5.32 -16.04
CA GLU A 436 26.20 -4.65 -15.76
C GLU A 436 26.32 -4.20 -14.31
N LEU A 437 25.28 -3.65 -13.70
CA LEU A 437 25.23 -3.23 -12.31
C LEU A 437 25.44 -4.41 -11.36
N GLY A 438 24.94 -5.60 -11.74
CA GLY A 438 25.15 -6.86 -11.04
C GLY A 438 24.18 -7.09 -9.89
N ILE A 439 23.00 -6.45 -9.88
CA ILE A 439 21.91 -6.76 -8.94
C ILE A 439 21.45 -8.20 -9.09
N THR A 440 20.71 -8.70 -8.12
CA THR A 440 20.22 -10.08 -8.12
C THR A 440 18.71 -10.16 -8.26
N HIS A 441 17.98 -9.15 -7.80
CA HIS A 441 16.53 -9.09 -7.88
C HIS A 441 16.08 -7.69 -8.28
N VAL A 442 15.05 -7.64 -9.10
CA VAL A 442 14.22 -6.46 -9.31
C VAL A 442 12.99 -6.56 -8.40
N HIS A 443 12.73 -5.53 -7.62
CA HIS A 443 11.47 -5.33 -6.90
C HIS A 443 10.61 -4.38 -7.72
N LEU A 444 9.55 -4.90 -8.31
CA LEU A 444 8.57 -4.11 -9.06
C LEU A 444 7.57 -3.47 -8.09
N LEU A 445 7.36 -2.14 -8.19
CA LEU A 445 6.22 -1.50 -7.55
C LEU A 445 4.92 -2.17 -8.01
N PRO A 446 3.76 -1.90 -7.35
CA PRO A 446 2.53 -2.62 -7.66
C PRO A 446 2.29 -2.75 -9.17
N SER A 447 2.10 -3.97 -9.61
CA SER A 447 1.96 -4.35 -11.02
C SER A 447 0.72 -5.22 -11.29
N TYR A 448 -0.16 -5.34 -10.28
CA TYR A 448 -1.54 -5.79 -10.44
C TYR A 448 -2.43 -4.61 -10.84
N ASP A 449 -3.67 -4.92 -11.24
CA ASP A 449 -4.69 -3.97 -11.67
C ASP A 449 -5.09 -2.99 -10.55
N TYR A 450 -4.88 -1.69 -10.75
CA TYR A 450 -5.13 -0.61 -9.81
C TYR A 450 -6.02 0.48 -10.44
N ALA A 451 -6.70 1.30 -9.62
CA ALA A 451 -7.85 2.07 -10.06
C ALA A 451 -7.53 3.45 -10.67
N SER A 452 -6.37 4.05 -10.37
CA SER A 452 -6.11 5.48 -10.63
C SER A 452 -5.59 5.82 -12.01
N VAL A 453 -5.38 4.84 -12.90
CA VAL A 453 -4.96 5.04 -14.28
C VAL A 453 -6.06 4.57 -15.22
N ASP A 454 -6.48 5.41 -16.16
CA ASP A 454 -7.41 5.04 -17.23
C ASP A 454 -6.64 4.33 -18.34
N GLU A 455 -6.75 3.01 -18.38
CA GLU A 455 -6.07 2.14 -19.35
C GLU A 455 -6.50 2.42 -20.82
N SER A 456 -7.67 3.08 -21.03
CA SER A 456 -8.18 3.44 -22.35
C SER A 456 -7.62 4.76 -22.89
N SER A 457 -6.87 5.50 -22.08
CA SER A 457 -6.35 6.82 -22.43
C SER A 457 -4.99 6.75 -23.13
N ASP A 458 -4.87 7.48 -24.23
CA ASP A 458 -3.59 7.72 -24.93
C ASP A 458 -2.72 8.78 -24.21
N GLU A 459 -3.29 9.52 -23.24
CA GLU A 459 -2.56 10.56 -22.51
C GLU A 459 -1.66 9.93 -21.44
N PRO A 460 -0.43 10.45 -21.25
CA PRO A 460 0.46 9.96 -20.21
C PRO A 460 -0.17 10.09 -18.81
N GLN A 461 -0.26 8.96 -18.10
CA GLN A 461 -0.74 8.91 -16.72
C GLN A 461 0.30 8.16 -15.88
N PHE A 462 0.44 8.58 -14.64
CA PHE A 462 1.36 7.97 -13.69
C PHE A 462 0.69 7.80 -12.33
N ASN A 463 0.82 6.62 -11.77
CA ASN A 463 0.56 6.34 -10.37
C ASN A 463 1.46 5.20 -9.90
N TRP A 464 1.89 5.19 -8.63
CA TRP A 464 2.66 4.07 -8.08
C TRP A 464 1.90 2.74 -8.04
N GLY A 465 0.54 2.80 -8.03
CA GLY A 465 -0.32 1.62 -8.03
C GLY A 465 -0.71 1.08 -6.65
N TYR A 466 -0.56 1.87 -5.58
CA TYR A 466 -0.98 1.48 -4.23
C TYR A 466 -2.48 1.69 -3.97
N ASP A 467 -3.31 1.56 -5.00
CA ASP A 467 -4.76 1.67 -4.96
C ASP A 467 -5.43 0.45 -5.64
N PRO A 468 -5.29 -0.76 -5.03
CA PRO A 468 -5.64 -2.03 -5.67
C PRO A 468 -7.13 -2.15 -6.01
N LEU A 469 -7.41 -2.61 -7.24
CA LEU A 469 -8.74 -2.90 -7.77
C LEU A 469 -8.98 -4.41 -7.91
N ASN A 470 -8.16 -5.11 -8.69
CA ASN A 470 -8.22 -6.57 -8.89
C ASN A 470 -6.85 -7.22 -8.63
N TYR A 471 -6.69 -7.84 -7.47
CA TYR A 471 -5.40 -8.30 -6.93
C TYR A 471 -4.71 -9.42 -7.73
N ASN A 472 -5.45 -10.21 -8.53
CA ASN A 472 -4.91 -11.35 -9.28
C ASN A 472 -4.81 -11.06 -10.79
N VAL A 473 -4.95 -9.81 -11.19
CA VAL A 473 -4.92 -9.36 -12.59
C VAL A 473 -3.70 -8.49 -12.80
N PRO A 474 -2.84 -8.73 -13.81
CA PRO A 474 -1.76 -7.81 -14.17
C PRO A 474 -2.32 -6.45 -14.64
N GLU A 475 -1.62 -5.36 -14.30
CA GLU A 475 -1.99 -4.00 -14.69
C GLU A 475 -2.02 -3.83 -16.22
N GLY A 476 -3.13 -3.32 -16.75
CA GLY A 476 -3.34 -3.20 -18.19
C GLY A 476 -2.62 -2.02 -18.82
N SER A 477 -2.37 -0.92 -18.08
CA SER A 477 -1.63 0.23 -18.62
C SER A 477 -0.19 -0.11 -18.96
N TYR A 478 0.37 -1.19 -18.41
CA TYR A 478 1.72 -1.69 -18.75
C TYR A 478 1.73 -2.70 -19.92
N ALA A 479 0.57 -3.16 -20.38
CA ALA A 479 0.46 -4.00 -21.57
C ALA A 479 0.46 -3.15 -22.86
N THR A 480 0.83 -3.76 -23.98
CA THR A 480 0.77 -3.08 -25.29
C THR A 480 -0.65 -2.94 -25.83
N ASP A 481 -1.57 -3.79 -25.36
CA ASP A 481 -2.99 -3.75 -25.64
C ASP A 481 -3.78 -4.04 -24.36
N ALA A 482 -4.41 -3.02 -23.80
CA ALA A 482 -5.21 -3.13 -22.59
C ALA A 482 -6.63 -3.69 -22.85
N GLU A 483 -7.11 -3.65 -24.13
CA GLU A 483 -8.45 -4.15 -24.49
C GLU A 483 -8.51 -5.68 -24.49
N ASP A 484 -7.40 -6.35 -24.83
CA ASP A 484 -7.28 -7.81 -24.79
C ASP A 484 -6.61 -8.29 -23.50
N GLY A 485 -7.38 -8.77 -22.55
CA GLY A 485 -6.87 -9.24 -21.26
C GLY A 485 -5.85 -10.38 -21.34
N ARG A 486 -5.69 -11.07 -22.50
CA ARG A 486 -4.64 -12.08 -22.72
C ARG A 486 -3.25 -11.43 -22.83
N VAL A 487 -3.20 -10.22 -23.40
CA VAL A 487 -1.95 -9.52 -23.68
C VAL A 487 -1.23 -9.16 -22.38
N ARG A 488 -1.93 -8.59 -21.38
CA ARG A 488 -1.35 -8.23 -20.09
C ARG A 488 -0.74 -9.44 -19.36
N VAL A 489 -1.39 -10.61 -19.44
CA VAL A 489 -0.89 -11.85 -18.81
C VAL A 489 0.35 -12.36 -19.54
N ASN A 490 0.30 -12.48 -20.88
CA ASN A 490 1.42 -12.98 -21.68
C ASN A 490 2.65 -12.05 -21.56
N GLU A 491 2.48 -10.73 -21.66
CA GLU A 491 3.59 -9.78 -21.59
C GLU A 491 4.23 -9.70 -20.18
N TYR A 492 3.43 -9.86 -19.11
CA TYR A 492 3.97 -9.99 -17.77
C TYR A 492 4.87 -11.22 -17.64
N LYS A 493 4.43 -12.40 -18.16
CA LYS A 493 5.23 -13.63 -18.21
C LYS A 493 6.51 -13.45 -19.04
N GLN A 494 6.45 -12.75 -20.20
CA GLN A 494 7.63 -12.45 -21.00
C GLN A 494 8.63 -11.57 -20.26
N MET A 495 8.16 -10.55 -19.51
CA MET A 495 9.01 -9.71 -18.66
C MET A 495 9.75 -10.56 -17.61
N VAL A 496 9.04 -11.40 -16.87
CA VAL A 496 9.64 -12.27 -15.86
C VAL A 496 10.67 -13.22 -16.49
N GLN A 497 10.32 -13.89 -17.58
CA GLN A 497 11.22 -14.80 -18.27
C GLN A 497 12.49 -14.09 -18.78
N ALA A 498 12.37 -12.85 -19.29
CA ALA A 498 13.52 -12.08 -19.74
C ALA A 498 14.47 -11.71 -18.59
N LEU A 499 13.92 -11.36 -17.44
CA LEU A 499 14.70 -11.10 -16.21
C LEU A 499 15.38 -12.38 -15.71
N HIS A 500 14.69 -13.52 -15.69
CA HIS A 500 15.27 -14.82 -15.33
C HIS A 500 16.40 -15.22 -16.30
N ASN A 501 16.21 -15.03 -17.61
CA ASN A 501 17.26 -15.28 -18.63
C ASN A 501 18.47 -14.35 -18.44
N ALA A 502 18.28 -13.19 -17.83
CA ALA A 502 19.37 -12.28 -17.44
C ALA A 502 20.00 -12.64 -16.08
N GLY A 503 19.50 -13.67 -15.40
CA GLY A 503 19.95 -14.09 -14.08
C GLY A 503 19.46 -13.16 -12.96
N ILE A 504 18.27 -12.55 -13.11
CA ILE A 504 17.67 -11.58 -12.18
C ILE A 504 16.31 -12.12 -11.74
N GLY A 505 16.12 -12.31 -10.44
CA GLY A 505 14.83 -12.70 -9.86
C GLY A 505 13.86 -11.52 -9.79
N VAL A 506 12.56 -11.84 -9.68
CA VAL A 506 11.48 -10.86 -9.68
C VAL A 506 10.70 -10.89 -8.37
N ILE A 507 10.63 -9.75 -7.71
CA ILE A 507 9.85 -9.54 -6.48
C ILE A 507 8.70 -8.60 -6.82
N MET A 508 7.48 -9.00 -6.43
CA MET A 508 6.28 -8.19 -6.61
C MET A 508 5.90 -7.47 -5.32
N ASP A 509 5.59 -6.16 -5.44
CA ASP A 509 4.97 -5.40 -4.37
C ASP A 509 3.48 -5.72 -4.29
N VAL A 510 2.99 -6.10 -3.11
CA VAL A 510 1.60 -6.50 -2.88
C VAL A 510 0.95 -5.68 -1.77
N VAL A 511 -0.28 -5.21 -2.02
CA VAL A 511 -1.02 -4.27 -1.16
C VAL A 511 -2.31 -4.92 -0.67
N TYR A 512 -2.20 -5.95 0.18
CA TYR A 512 -3.39 -6.62 0.75
C TYR A 512 -3.92 -5.92 2.00
N ASN A 513 -3.33 -4.80 2.40
CA ASN A 513 -3.73 -4.09 3.62
C ASN A 513 -4.99 -3.24 3.44
N HIS A 514 -5.32 -2.79 2.23
CA HIS A 514 -6.52 -2.00 1.90
C HIS A 514 -6.94 -2.22 0.45
N THR A 515 -8.11 -1.70 0.07
CA THR A 515 -8.62 -1.61 -1.31
C THR A 515 -8.72 -0.14 -1.72
N TYR A 516 -8.72 0.14 -3.02
CA TYR A 516 -8.91 1.49 -3.56
C TYR A 516 -10.12 2.21 -2.91
N SER A 517 -11.22 1.50 -2.77
CA SER A 517 -12.44 2.02 -2.15
C SER A 517 -13.11 0.93 -1.31
N ALA A 518 -13.81 1.33 -0.25
CA ALA A 518 -14.69 0.41 0.48
C ALA A 518 -15.89 -0.07 -0.35
N ASP A 519 -16.26 0.63 -1.44
CA ASP A 519 -17.19 0.12 -2.47
C ASP A 519 -16.47 -0.84 -3.43
N SER A 520 -15.81 -1.83 -2.88
CA SER A 520 -15.02 -2.82 -3.59
C SER A 520 -15.84 -4.04 -4.00
N ASN A 521 -15.28 -4.83 -4.92
CA ASN A 521 -15.85 -6.12 -5.30
C ASN A 521 -16.07 -7.04 -4.08
N PHE A 522 -15.18 -7.02 -3.09
CA PHE A 522 -15.34 -7.77 -1.85
C PHE A 522 -16.59 -7.36 -1.07
N ASN A 523 -16.80 -6.05 -0.90
CA ASN A 523 -17.91 -5.55 -0.09
C ASN A 523 -19.25 -5.67 -0.83
N LYS A 524 -19.25 -5.62 -2.16
CA LYS A 524 -20.42 -5.91 -3.00
C LYS A 524 -20.86 -7.37 -2.90
N ILE A 525 -19.93 -8.30 -2.71
CA ILE A 525 -20.19 -9.74 -2.62
C ILE A 525 -20.54 -10.17 -1.19
N VAL A 526 -19.75 -9.75 -0.19
CA VAL A 526 -19.97 -10.08 1.22
C VAL A 526 -19.87 -8.80 2.06
N PRO A 527 -20.94 -8.01 2.14
CA PRO A 527 -20.93 -6.74 2.86
C PRO A 527 -20.39 -6.87 4.29
N ASN A 528 -19.44 -5.99 4.65
CA ASN A 528 -18.82 -5.87 5.96
C ASN A 528 -17.90 -7.03 6.41
N TYR A 529 -17.66 -8.06 5.59
CA TYR A 529 -16.81 -9.18 6.01
C TYR A 529 -15.31 -8.90 5.85
N TYR A 530 -14.89 -8.33 4.72
CA TYR A 530 -13.47 -8.24 4.38
C TYR A 530 -12.73 -7.12 5.12
N TYR A 531 -13.44 -6.17 5.71
CA TYR A 531 -12.85 -4.99 6.35
C TYR A 531 -12.96 -5.05 7.87
N ARG A 532 -12.02 -4.35 8.54
CA ARG A 532 -12.09 -4.08 9.98
C ARG A 532 -12.97 -2.88 10.24
N TYR A 533 -13.70 -2.96 11.36
CA TYR A 533 -14.57 -1.89 11.85
C TYR A 533 -14.26 -1.58 13.31
N THR A 534 -14.43 -0.32 13.69
CA THR A 534 -14.42 0.11 15.08
C THR A 534 -15.66 -0.41 15.81
N ALA A 535 -15.67 -0.31 17.12
CA ALA A 535 -16.82 -0.72 17.94
C ALA A 535 -18.13 0.05 17.61
N ASN A 536 -18.02 1.20 16.95
CA ASN A 536 -19.18 2.01 16.53
C ASN A 536 -19.59 1.73 15.07
N GLY A 537 -19.05 0.69 14.43
CA GLY A 537 -19.38 0.30 13.06
C GLY A 537 -18.80 1.21 11.97
N VAL A 538 -17.76 1.98 12.29
CA VAL A 538 -17.01 2.79 11.32
C VAL A 538 -15.82 1.98 10.81
N LEU A 539 -15.47 2.13 9.53
CA LEU A 539 -14.27 1.49 8.96
C LEU A 539 -13.02 1.88 9.75
N SER A 540 -12.20 0.90 10.11
CA SER A 540 -10.87 1.13 10.64
C SER A 540 -9.96 1.61 9.50
N ASN A 541 -9.05 2.55 9.80
CA ASN A 541 -8.23 3.22 8.79
C ASN A 541 -6.74 3.19 9.17
N GLY A 542 -6.24 2.00 9.51
CA GLY A 542 -4.83 1.81 9.79
C GLY A 542 -3.93 1.96 8.55
N SER A 543 -4.49 1.88 7.34
CA SER A 543 -3.77 2.15 6.09
C SER A 543 -3.53 3.65 5.84
N GLY A 544 -4.39 4.53 6.37
CA GLY A 544 -4.44 5.94 5.97
C GLY A 544 -5.23 6.19 4.67
N CYS A 545 -5.72 5.11 4.01
CA CYS A 545 -6.41 5.16 2.71
C CYS A 545 -7.94 4.97 2.82
N GLY A 546 -8.51 5.14 4.02
CA GLY A 546 -9.96 5.10 4.25
C GLY A 546 -10.53 3.74 4.64
N ASN A 547 -9.80 2.64 4.51
CA ASN A 547 -10.20 1.30 4.90
C ASN A 547 -9.00 0.42 5.24
N GLU A 548 -9.24 -0.73 5.85
CA GLU A 548 -8.21 -1.77 6.05
C GLU A 548 -8.83 -3.17 6.02
N MET A 549 -8.10 -4.13 5.45
CA MET A 549 -8.52 -5.52 5.33
C MET A 549 -8.37 -6.28 6.64
N ALA A 550 -9.35 -7.13 6.97
CA ALA A 550 -9.39 -7.95 8.19
C ALA A 550 -8.66 -9.29 7.98
N SER A 551 -7.32 -9.27 7.87
CA SER A 551 -6.50 -10.45 7.55
C SER A 551 -6.65 -11.60 8.55
N GLU A 552 -7.04 -11.31 9.80
CA GLU A 552 -7.31 -12.30 10.83
C GLU A 552 -8.52 -13.19 10.55
N ARG A 553 -9.43 -12.77 9.65
CA ARG A 553 -10.59 -13.55 9.25
C ARG A 553 -10.21 -14.66 8.27
N PRO A 554 -10.69 -15.91 8.46
CA PRO A 554 -10.21 -17.06 7.67
C PRO A 554 -10.32 -16.90 6.15
N MET A 555 -11.43 -16.32 5.63
CA MET A 555 -11.58 -16.18 4.18
C MET A 555 -10.81 -14.97 3.60
N VAL A 556 -10.47 -13.97 4.42
CA VAL A 556 -9.53 -12.90 4.02
C VAL A 556 -8.11 -13.46 3.96
N ARG A 557 -7.71 -14.21 5.00
CA ARG A 557 -6.42 -14.94 5.02
C ARG A 557 -6.30 -15.88 3.84
N LYS A 558 -7.35 -16.70 3.59
CA LYS A 558 -7.37 -17.59 2.42
C LYS A 558 -7.15 -16.82 1.13
N PHE A 559 -7.85 -15.71 0.93
CA PHE A 559 -7.68 -14.89 -0.27
C PHE A 559 -6.23 -14.40 -0.44
N ILE A 560 -5.62 -13.87 0.63
CA ILE A 560 -4.23 -13.38 0.59
C ILE A 560 -3.27 -14.53 0.25
N VAL A 561 -3.41 -15.69 0.90
CA VAL A 561 -2.55 -16.85 0.67
C VAL A 561 -2.74 -17.43 -0.73
N ASP A 562 -3.98 -17.56 -1.19
CA ASP A 562 -4.30 -18.06 -2.55
C ASP A 562 -3.74 -17.12 -3.63
N SER A 563 -3.88 -15.80 -3.41
CA SER A 563 -3.38 -14.77 -4.33
C SER A 563 -1.86 -14.78 -4.45
N VAL A 564 -1.15 -14.81 -3.34
CA VAL A 564 0.33 -14.88 -3.33
C VAL A 564 0.83 -16.17 -3.98
N THR A 565 0.21 -17.32 -3.65
CA THR A 565 0.57 -18.61 -4.27
C THR A 565 0.26 -18.65 -5.77
N TYR A 566 -0.84 -18.03 -6.21
CA TYR A 566 -1.15 -17.88 -7.63
C TYR A 566 -0.07 -17.08 -8.36
N TRP A 567 0.29 -15.89 -7.87
CA TRP A 567 1.34 -15.08 -8.46
C TRP A 567 2.69 -15.81 -8.51
N GLN A 568 3.01 -16.56 -7.46
CA GLN A 568 4.24 -17.34 -7.43
C GLN A 568 4.24 -18.49 -8.46
N SER A 569 3.16 -19.26 -8.53
CA SER A 569 3.10 -20.46 -9.39
C SER A 569 2.84 -20.13 -10.85
N GLU A 570 2.00 -19.13 -11.14
CA GLU A 570 1.60 -18.77 -12.51
C GLU A 570 2.63 -17.87 -13.19
N TYR A 571 3.27 -16.97 -12.43
CA TYR A 571 4.22 -16.01 -12.98
C TYR A 571 5.67 -16.28 -12.55
N ASN A 572 5.95 -17.41 -11.92
CA ASN A 572 7.30 -17.81 -11.48
C ASN A 572 8.00 -16.77 -10.61
N LEU A 573 7.26 -16.00 -9.77
CA LEU A 573 7.84 -14.92 -8.97
C LEU A 573 8.75 -15.45 -7.85
N ASP A 574 9.85 -14.72 -7.60
CA ASP A 574 10.90 -15.08 -6.65
C ASP A 574 10.75 -14.41 -5.29
N GLY A 575 9.72 -13.64 -5.10
CA GLY A 575 9.44 -13.02 -3.82
C GLY A 575 8.31 -12.00 -3.83
N PHE A 576 8.00 -11.52 -2.62
CA PHE A 576 6.92 -10.57 -2.38
C PHE A 576 7.32 -9.52 -1.34
N ARG A 577 7.02 -8.26 -1.61
CA ARG A 577 7.08 -7.18 -0.63
C ARG A 577 5.66 -6.82 -0.21
N PHE A 578 5.36 -6.85 1.07
CA PHE A 578 4.06 -6.50 1.63
C PHE A 578 4.05 -5.03 2.07
N ASP A 579 3.21 -4.25 1.40
CA ASP A 579 2.90 -2.87 1.78
C ASP A 579 2.20 -2.85 3.15
N LEU A 580 2.59 -1.89 4.02
CA LEU A 580 2.05 -1.75 5.38
C LEU A 580 1.81 -3.11 6.07
N MET A 581 2.82 -3.99 6.04
CA MET A 581 2.72 -5.36 6.54
C MET A 581 2.27 -5.43 8.01
N GLY A 582 2.49 -4.35 8.78
CA GLY A 582 1.99 -4.21 10.15
C GLY A 582 0.46 -4.30 10.29
N LEU A 583 -0.30 -4.17 9.21
CA LEU A 583 -1.75 -4.35 9.18
C LEU A 583 -2.19 -5.81 8.97
N HIS A 584 -1.26 -6.71 8.66
CA HIS A 584 -1.55 -8.14 8.58
C HIS A 584 -1.26 -8.81 9.91
N ASP A 585 -2.12 -9.73 10.31
CA ASP A 585 -1.92 -10.51 11.53
C ASP A 585 -0.78 -11.53 11.37
N LEU A 586 -0.16 -11.88 12.50
CA LEU A 586 0.97 -12.81 12.55
C LEU A 586 0.65 -14.19 11.94
N THR A 587 -0.60 -14.67 12.08
CA THR A 587 -0.99 -15.99 11.58
C THR A 587 -1.04 -15.98 10.06
N THR A 588 -1.61 -14.92 9.46
CA THR A 588 -1.64 -14.74 8.01
C THR A 588 -0.24 -14.70 7.41
N MET A 589 0.67 -13.91 7.99
CA MET A 589 2.03 -13.82 7.44
C MET A 589 2.84 -15.12 7.63
N LYS A 590 2.60 -15.87 8.69
CA LYS A 590 3.19 -17.22 8.87
C LYS A 590 2.68 -18.21 7.84
N GLU A 591 1.40 -18.15 7.50
CA GLU A 591 0.80 -19.05 6.50
C GLU A 591 1.28 -18.69 5.09
N VAL A 592 1.39 -17.40 4.76
CA VAL A 592 2.03 -16.91 3.53
C VAL A 592 3.45 -17.47 3.43
N GLU A 593 4.28 -17.29 4.47
CA GLU A 593 5.66 -17.79 4.47
C GLU A 593 5.71 -19.31 4.25
N GLN A 594 4.87 -20.05 4.95
CA GLN A 594 4.82 -21.50 4.84
C GLN A 594 4.46 -21.96 3.42
N LYS A 595 3.48 -21.31 2.78
CA LYS A 595 3.00 -21.71 1.45
C LYS A 595 3.99 -21.31 0.35
N VAL A 596 4.50 -20.07 0.40
CA VAL A 596 5.50 -19.57 -0.53
C VAL A 596 6.77 -20.45 -0.48
N HIS A 597 7.27 -20.76 0.72
CA HIS A 597 8.46 -21.57 0.88
C HIS A 597 8.23 -23.08 0.60
N ALA A 598 7.00 -23.55 0.66
CA ALA A 598 6.69 -24.91 0.20
C ALA A 598 6.86 -25.04 -1.32
N TYR A 599 6.63 -23.97 -2.08
CA TYR A 599 6.84 -23.90 -3.53
C TYR A 599 8.30 -23.59 -3.87
N ASN A 600 8.85 -22.49 -3.31
CA ASN A 600 10.25 -22.09 -3.49
C ASN A 600 10.86 -21.65 -2.15
N PRO A 601 11.68 -22.48 -1.47
CA PRO A 601 12.24 -22.16 -0.16
C PRO A 601 13.25 -20.99 -0.18
N LYS A 602 13.62 -20.49 -1.37
CA LYS A 602 14.53 -19.36 -1.56
C LYS A 602 13.79 -18.04 -1.87
N ALA A 603 12.46 -18.10 -2.08
CA ALA A 603 11.67 -16.91 -2.38
C ALA A 603 11.73 -15.88 -1.23
N LEU A 604 11.99 -14.62 -1.58
CA LEU A 604 12.11 -13.54 -0.61
C LEU A 604 10.73 -13.04 -0.18
N ILE A 605 10.47 -13.03 1.13
CA ILE A 605 9.26 -12.47 1.71
C ILE A 605 9.66 -11.37 2.67
N TYR A 606 9.24 -10.14 2.40
CA TYR A 606 9.51 -9.02 3.29
C TYR A 606 8.45 -7.94 3.17
N GLY A 607 8.48 -6.95 4.05
CA GLY A 607 7.55 -5.84 3.99
C GLY A 607 7.81 -4.77 5.02
N GLU A 608 6.90 -3.80 5.04
CA GLU A 608 6.93 -2.70 5.99
C GLU A 608 6.38 -3.13 7.35
N GLY A 609 7.27 -3.23 8.33
CA GLY A 609 6.92 -3.64 9.70
C GLY A 609 6.23 -2.54 10.53
N TRP A 610 5.33 -1.75 9.92
CA TRP A 610 4.55 -0.67 10.54
C TRP A 610 3.16 -0.53 9.92
N THR A 611 2.36 0.42 10.40
CA THR A 611 1.03 0.79 9.90
C THR A 611 1.06 2.24 9.42
N GLY A 612 0.17 2.63 8.50
CA GLY A 612 0.00 4.01 8.05
C GLY A 612 -0.75 4.90 9.05
N GLY A 613 -1.57 4.31 9.92
CA GLY A 613 -2.39 4.99 10.91
C GLY A 613 -2.82 4.08 12.05
N SER A 614 -3.84 4.49 12.80
CA SER A 614 -4.40 3.71 13.89
C SER A 614 -5.28 2.58 13.37
N THR A 615 -5.08 1.37 13.86
CA THR A 615 -5.84 0.16 13.52
C THR A 615 -6.54 -0.44 14.72
N THR A 616 -7.64 -1.16 14.47
CA THR A 616 -8.32 -1.99 15.48
C THR A 616 -7.66 -3.35 15.69
N LEU A 617 -6.72 -3.77 14.82
CA LEU A 617 -5.93 -4.98 15.05
C LEU A 617 -5.03 -4.80 16.28
N SER A 618 -5.11 -5.76 17.21
CA SER A 618 -4.30 -5.72 18.45
C SER A 618 -2.80 -5.59 18.11
N GLY A 619 -2.10 -4.66 18.78
CA GLY A 619 -0.65 -4.46 18.59
C GLY A 619 0.20 -5.71 18.83
N SER A 620 -0.29 -6.70 19.59
CA SER A 620 0.37 -7.99 19.83
C SER A 620 0.22 -8.98 18.67
N GLU A 621 -0.75 -8.76 17.79
CA GLU A 621 -1.06 -9.59 16.62
C GLU A 621 -0.52 -9.01 15.31
N GLN A 622 -0.10 -7.75 15.30
CA GLN A 622 0.43 -7.06 14.13
C GLN A 622 1.77 -7.63 13.68
N SER A 623 1.97 -7.82 12.37
CA SER A 623 3.26 -8.21 11.77
C SER A 623 4.18 -7.01 11.61
N LYS A 624 4.57 -6.41 12.74
CA LYS A 624 5.43 -5.21 12.83
C LYS A 624 6.79 -5.52 13.44
N LEU A 625 7.73 -4.57 13.32
CA LEU A 625 9.10 -4.71 13.81
C LEU A 625 9.18 -5.18 15.27
N ASP A 626 8.35 -4.64 16.18
CA ASP A 626 8.32 -5.06 17.57
C ASP A 626 7.95 -6.55 17.76
N ASN A 627 7.29 -7.15 16.79
CA ASN A 627 6.87 -8.54 16.80
C ASN A 627 7.71 -9.46 15.89
N ILE A 628 8.79 -8.96 15.28
CA ILE A 628 9.63 -9.74 14.35
C ILE A 628 10.12 -11.06 14.97
N GLY A 629 10.42 -11.06 16.26
CA GLY A 629 10.78 -12.27 17.01
C GLY A 629 9.62 -13.25 17.20
N LYS A 630 8.39 -12.77 17.33
CA LYS A 630 7.18 -13.64 17.39
C LYS A 630 6.84 -14.22 16.02
N LEU A 631 7.07 -13.46 14.96
CA LEU A 631 6.83 -13.88 13.59
C LEU A 631 7.82 -14.97 13.17
N ASN A 632 9.10 -14.74 13.37
CA ASN A 632 10.17 -15.58 12.84
C ASN A 632 10.80 -16.56 13.84
N GLY A 633 10.79 -16.29 15.16
CA GLY A 633 11.56 -17.06 16.13
C GLY A 633 13.07 -16.98 15.81
N ASN A 634 13.68 -18.13 15.52
CA ASN A 634 15.08 -18.26 15.11
C ASN A 634 15.23 -18.67 13.62
N LYS A 635 14.18 -18.49 12.80
CA LYS A 635 14.25 -18.87 11.40
C LYS A 635 15.27 -18.04 10.63
N VAL A 636 16.05 -18.71 9.81
CA VAL A 636 16.78 -18.17 8.67
C VAL A 636 15.82 -18.08 7.50
N ASN A 637 15.86 -17.01 6.70
CA ASN A 637 14.97 -16.78 5.58
C ASN A 637 13.47 -16.81 5.98
N GLY A 638 13.12 -16.14 7.06
CA GLY A 638 11.72 -15.98 7.46
C GLY A 638 11.06 -14.79 6.75
N VAL A 639 10.13 -14.11 7.40
CA VAL A 639 9.54 -12.87 6.90
C VAL A 639 10.42 -11.70 7.31
N ALA A 640 11.10 -11.05 6.35
CA ALA A 640 11.99 -9.94 6.62
C ALA A 640 11.23 -8.62 6.73
N MET A 641 11.85 -7.62 7.35
CA MET A 641 11.27 -6.29 7.51
C MET A 641 12.26 -5.19 7.16
N PHE A 642 11.76 -4.11 6.59
CA PHE A 642 12.54 -2.89 6.35
C PHE A 642 13.08 -2.32 7.67
N ASN A 643 14.36 -2.00 7.68
CA ASN A 643 15.07 -1.46 8.83
C ASN A 643 15.06 0.07 8.80
N ASP A 644 14.05 0.67 9.43
CA ASP A 644 13.94 2.12 9.58
C ASP A 644 15.05 2.72 10.44
N VAL A 645 15.61 1.95 11.38
CA VAL A 645 16.68 2.37 12.28
C VAL A 645 17.97 2.69 11.51
N ILE A 646 18.41 1.84 10.56
CA ILE A 646 19.59 2.13 9.74
C ILE A 646 19.30 3.23 8.72
N ARG A 647 18.09 3.25 8.11
CA ARG A 647 17.68 4.29 7.18
C ARG A 647 17.86 5.68 7.78
N ASP A 648 17.21 5.92 8.92
CA ASP A 648 17.24 7.20 9.62
C ASP A 648 18.61 7.45 10.27
N GLY A 649 19.28 6.39 10.74
CA GLY A 649 20.62 6.48 11.27
C GLY A 649 21.66 6.97 10.26
N VAL A 650 21.53 6.57 8.99
CA VAL A 650 22.43 6.97 7.90
C VAL A 650 22.11 8.35 7.36
N LYS A 651 20.82 8.61 6.98
CA LYS A 651 20.43 9.83 6.24
C LYS A 651 19.72 10.89 7.08
N GLY A 652 19.26 10.58 8.29
CA GLY A 652 18.36 11.41 9.10
C GLY A 652 16.90 11.01 8.96
N SER A 653 16.03 11.48 9.87
CA SER A 653 14.60 11.17 9.89
C SER A 653 13.91 11.50 8.56
N VAL A 654 13.12 10.57 8.03
CA VAL A 654 12.38 10.78 6.77
C VAL A 654 11.27 11.82 6.89
N PHE A 655 10.78 12.09 8.10
CA PHE A 655 9.73 13.06 8.37
C PHE A 655 10.23 14.52 8.43
N ASN A 656 11.52 14.75 8.21
CA ASN A 656 12.09 16.09 8.15
C ASN A 656 13.27 16.10 7.18
N ILE A 657 13.09 16.70 6.00
CA ILE A 657 14.13 16.77 4.95
C ILE A 657 15.40 17.51 5.42
N ALA A 658 15.29 18.41 6.38
CA ALA A 658 16.43 19.16 6.94
C ALA A 658 17.21 18.34 7.98
N ASP A 659 16.68 17.23 8.50
CA ASP A 659 17.44 16.39 9.44
C ASP A 659 18.55 15.64 8.71
N THR A 660 19.67 15.40 9.43
CA THR A 660 20.84 14.71 8.91
C THR A 660 21.22 13.53 9.82
N GLY A 661 21.70 12.46 9.21
CA GLY A 661 22.16 11.28 9.94
C GLY A 661 23.68 11.23 10.11
N PHE A 662 24.18 10.00 10.31
CA PHE A 662 25.61 9.72 10.44
C PHE A 662 26.36 10.09 9.15
N ALA A 663 25.94 9.58 7.98
CA ALA A 663 26.64 9.82 6.72
C ALA A 663 26.42 11.22 6.16
N THR A 664 25.22 11.78 6.30
CA THR A 664 24.82 13.06 5.69
C THR A 664 25.20 14.27 6.53
N GLY A 665 25.41 14.12 7.86
CA GLY A 665 25.68 15.22 8.77
C GLY A 665 26.75 14.96 9.82
N ALA A 666 27.49 13.86 9.74
CA ALA A 666 28.49 13.42 10.72
C ALA A 666 27.95 13.36 12.16
N LYS A 667 26.64 13.08 12.32
CA LYS A 667 26.01 13.02 13.65
C LYS A 667 26.42 11.76 14.42
N GLU A 668 27.33 11.90 15.38
CA GLU A 668 27.79 10.83 16.25
C GLU A 668 26.64 10.15 17.01
N GLY A 669 25.58 10.90 17.38
CA GLY A 669 24.41 10.37 18.06
C GLY A 669 23.69 9.24 17.31
N TYR A 670 23.77 9.20 15.97
CA TYR A 670 23.21 8.13 15.13
C TYR A 670 24.15 6.93 14.94
N LEU A 671 25.37 6.96 15.46
CA LEU A 671 26.32 5.85 15.27
C LEU A 671 25.78 4.52 15.83
N GLY A 672 25.07 4.56 16.96
CA GLY A 672 24.45 3.37 17.54
C GLY A 672 23.38 2.74 16.62
N ASN A 673 22.56 3.57 15.98
CA ASN A 673 21.54 3.16 14.99
C ASN A 673 22.21 2.48 13.79
N VAL A 674 23.25 3.10 13.23
CA VAL A 674 24.02 2.54 12.10
C VAL A 674 24.62 1.18 12.47
N LEU A 675 25.27 1.08 13.62
CA LEU A 675 25.90 -0.17 14.07
C LEU A 675 24.88 -1.27 14.37
N PHE A 676 23.68 -0.93 14.86
CA PHE A 676 22.57 -1.88 15.00
C PHE A 676 22.17 -2.45 13.63
N GLY A 677 22.02 -1.59 12.63
CA GLY A 677 21.74 -2.04 11.26
C GLY A 677 22.88 -2.84 10.63
N VAL A 678 24.14 -2.45 10.89
CA VAL A 678 25.34 -3.19 10.42
C VAL A 678 25.32 -4.64 10.89
N GLN A 679 24.79 -4.94 12.07
CA GLN A 679 24.62 -6.30 12.58
C GLN A 679 23.33 -7.00 12.07
N GLY A 680 22.60 -6.42 11.13
CA GLY A 680 21.32 -6.99 10.68
C GLY A 680 20.26 -7.04 11.79
N GLY A 681 20.20 -6.00 12.64
CA GLY A 681 19.22 -5.90 13.71
C GLY A 681 19.46 -6.81 14.92
N PHE A 682 20.66 -7.38 15.06
CA PHE A 682 21.00 -8.26 16.18
C PHE A 682 21.31 -7.46 17.44
N TYR A 683 20.86 -7.97 18.60
CA TYR A 683 21.07 -7.32 19.87
C TYR A 683 22.49 -7.56 20.43
N ASN A 684 23.34 -6.54 20.36
CA ASN A 684 24.71 -6.57 20.91
C ASN A 684 25.14 -5.18 21.37
N THR A 685 24.81 -4.81 22.61
CA THR A 685 25.10 -3.49 23.18
C THR A 685 26.58 -3.17 23.26
N ALA A 686 27.47 -4.17 23.36
CA ALA A 686 28.93 -3.96 23.34
C ALA A 686 29.38 -3.42 21.98
N PHE A 687 28.75 -3.85 20.88
CA PHE A 687 29.04 -3.36 19.55
C PHE A 687 28.36 -2.02 19.26
N THR A 688 27.10 -1.85 19.62
CA THR A 688 26.33 -0.62 19.35
C THR A 688 26.70 0.55 20.28
N GLY A 689 27.47 0.30 21.34
CA GLY A 689 27.82 1.34 22.32
C GLY A 689 26.70 1.68 23.29
N GLY A 690 25.86 0.70 23.62
CA GLY A 690 24.73 0.86 24.52
C GLY A 690 23.41 1.19 23.81
N TYR A 691 23.42 1.47 22.49
CA TYR A 691 22.17 1.66 21.75
C TYR A 691 21.36 0.35 21.68
N ASN A 692 20.06 0.47 21.88
CA ASN A 692 19.10 -0.62 21.82
C ASN A 692 17.83 -0.11 21.12
N ALA A 693 17.48 -0.75 20.00
CA ALA A 693 16.21 -0.51 19.33
C ALA A 693 15.05 -1.16 20.12
N SER A 694 13.81 -0.77 19.84
CA SER A 694 12.61 -1.39 20.41
C SER A 694 12.42 -2.85 19.96
N TRP A 695 13.09 -3.24 18.88
CA TRP A 695 13.02 -4.56 18.25
C TRP A 695 14.42 -5.16 18.03
N ASN A 696 14.46 -6.47 17.83
CA ASN A 696 15.69 -7.17 17.40
C ASN A 696 15.35 -8.40 16.56
N SER A 697 16.24 -8.73 15.61
CA SER A 697 16.19 -9.96 14.82
C SER A 697 17.22 -10.96 15.29
N ASN A 698 16.88 -12.26 15.25
CA ASN A 698 17.82 -13.35 15.55
C ASN A 698 18.62 -13.80 14.31
N SER A 699 18.26 -13.35 13.12
CA SER A 699 18.96 -13.63 11.86
C SER A 699 19.02 -12.36 10.99
N PRO A 700 20.21 -12.05 10.41
CA PRO A 700 20.32 -10.97 9.43
C PRO A 700 19.48 -11.16 8.18
N THR A 701 19.09 -12.40 7.83
CA THR A 701 18.23 -12.67 6.67
C THR A 701 16.85 -12.05 6.79
N ASN A 702 16.38 -11.75 8.00
CA ASN A 702 15.07 -11.20 8.26
C ASN A 702 15.05 -9.65 8.32
N VAL A 703 16.10 -8.99 7.83
CA VAL A 703 16.26 -7.52 7.92
C VAL A 703 16.70 -6.93 6.59
N ILE A 704 15.92 -6.00 6.04
CA ILE A 704 16.21 -5.27 4.81
C ILE A 704 16.89 -3.94 5.17
N ASN A 705 18.15 -3.78 4.81
CA ASN A 705 18.92 -2.57 5.02
C ASN A 705 18.87 -1.66 3.79
N TYR A 706 18.51 -0.40 3.98
CA TYR A 706 18.32 0.57 2.91
C TYR A 706 18.55 2.01 3.39
N VAL A 707 18.63 2.94 2.47
CA VAL A 707 18.67 4.39 2.76
C VAL A 707 17.60 5.16 2.00
N SER A 708 17.15 4.68 0.84
CA SER A 708 16.01 5.23 0.11
C SER A 708 15.18 4.13 -0.54
N ALA A 709 13.90 4.42 -0.73
CA ALA A 709 12.89 3.66 -1.44
C ALA A 709 12.07 4.64 -2.29
N HIS A 710 10.99 4.17 -2.94
CA HIS A 710 10.08 5.05 -3.69
C HIS A 710 9.47 6.15 -2.81
N ASP A 711 9.17 5.85 -1.55
CA ASP A 711 8.65 6.77 -0.53
C ASP A 711 9.68 7.79 -0.05
N ASN A 712 9.21 8.99 0.27
CA ASN A 712 9.98 10.11 0.79
C ASN A 712 11.04 10.62 -0.20
N ASN A 713 11.87 11.57 0.23
CA ASN A 713 12.91 12.13 -0.62
C ASN A 713 14.00 11.11 -0.96
N THR A 714 14.49 11.13 -2.19
CA THR A 714 15.66 10.35 -2.59
C THR A 714 16.87 10.69 -1.72
N LEU A 715 17.85 9.79 -1.65
CA LEU A 715 19.10 10.07 -0.93
C LEU A 715 19.78 11.33 -1.50
N TRP A 716 19.79 11.48 -2.82
CA TRP A 716 20.44 12.61 -3.47
C TRP A 716 19.72 13.93 -3.20
N ASP A 717 18.39 13.96 -3.27
CA ASP A 717 17.60 15.16 -2.99
C ASP A 717 17.80 15.65 -1.57
N ARG A 718 17.81 14.73 -0.60
CA ARG A 718 18.10 15.07 0.80
C ARG A 718 19.51 15.67 0.97
N ILE A 719 20.51 15.06 0.37
CA ILE A 719 21.89 15.59 0.42
C ILE A 719 21.96 16.98 -0.22
N CYS A 720 21.31 17.17 -1.38
CA CYS A 720 21.26 18.47 -2.05
C CYS A 720 20.49 19.53 -1.25
N TYR A 721 19.41 19.14 -0.58
CA TYR A 721 18.67 20.06 0.29
C TYR A 721 19.54 20.58 1.44
N VAL A 722 20.29 19.71 2.08
CA VAL A 722 21.10 20.06 3.26
C VAL A 722 22.36 20.84 2.88
N ASP A 723 23.10 20.38 1.85
CA ASP A 723 24.39 20.95 1.46
C ASP A 723 24.28 22.08 0.41
N GLY A 724 23.08 22.30 -0.15
CA GLY A 724 22.87 23.13 -1.32
C GLY A 724 23.41 22.49 -2.60
N THR A 725 23.07 23.08 -3.75
CA THR A 725 23.41 22.55 -5.09
C THR A 725 24.64 23.19 -5.73
N ALA A 726 25.34 24.07 -5.01
CA ALA A 726 26.52 24.76 -5.52
C ALA A 726 27.63 23.76 -5.92
N GLU A 727 28.41 24.09 -6.97
CA GLU A 727 29.52 23.26 -7.46
C GLU A 727 30.59 23.07 -6.36
N SER A 728 30.79 24.05 -5.51
CA SER A 728 31.72 23.98 -4.37
C SER A 728 31.39 22.89 -3.36
N THR A 729 30.12 22.42 -3.30
CA THR A 729 29.66 21.35 -2.40
C THR A 729 29.59 19.98 -3.09
N LEU A 730 29.76 19.89 -4.40
CA LEU A 730 29.58 18.67 -5.21
C LEU A 730 30.43 17.50 -4.68
N ALA A 731 31.70 17.73 -4.41
CA ALA A 731 32.61 16.69 -3.92
C ALA A 731 32.15 16.10 -2.57
N SER A 732 31.67 16.96 -1.65
CA SER A 732 31.10 16.55 -0.36
C SER A 732 29.81 15.74 -0.55
N ARG A 733 28.90 16.21 -1.41
CA ARG A 733 27.63 15.53 -1.70
C ARG A 733 27.85 14.13 -2.27
N LEU A 734 28.79 13.99 -3.24
CA LEU A 734 29.16 12.69 -3.81
C LEU A 734 29.78 11.75 -2.76
N ALA A 735 30.63 12.28 -1.87
CA ALA A 735 31.23 11.50 -0.79
C ALA A 735 30.17 11.00 0.20
N LYS A 736 29.17 11.81 0.56
CA LYS A 736 28.05 11.44 1.42
C LYS A 736 27.18 10.34 0.79
N ASN A 737 26.87 10.44 -0.51
CA ASN A 737 26.14 9.41 -1.25
C ASN A 737 26.91 8.08 -1.23
N ARG A 738 28.20 8.08 -1.58
CA ARG A 738 29.04 6.87 -1.57
C ARG A 738 29.20 6.25 -0.19
N LEU A 739 29.34 7.06 0.86
CA LEU A 739 29.42 6.55 2.25
C LEU A 739 28.10 5.88 2.65
N SER A 740 26.94 6.48 2.30
CA SER A 740 25.63 5.90 2.58
C SER A 740 25.43 4.55 1.90
N ALA A 741 25.77 4.45 0.60
CA ALA A 741 25.73 3.20 -0.15
C ALA A 741 26.68 2.14 0.45
N ALA A 742 27.93 2.54 0.78
CA ALA A 742 28.90 1.64 1.36
C ALA A 742 28.45 1.08 2.72
N ILE A 743 27.77 1.89 3.56
CA ILE A 743 27.19 1.42 4.82
C ILE A 743 26.18 0.32 4.57
N VAL A 744 25.24 0.50 3.62
CA VAL A 744 24.23 -0.51 3.27
C VAL A 744 24.91 -1.78 2.75
N GLN A 745 25.80 -1.66 1.76
CA GLN A 745 26.41 -2.79 1.07
C GLN A 745 27.43 -3.57 1.94
N THR A 746 27.97 -2.95 2.98
CA THR A 746 28.91 -3.60 3.92
C THR A 746 28.27 -4.01 5.24
N SER A 747 26.97 -3.83 5.40
CA SER A 747 26.18 -4.31 6.53
C SER A 747 25.77 -5.78 6.36
N LEU A 748 25.63 -6.50 7.47
CA LEU A 748 24.89 -7.76 7.51
C LEU A 748 23.41 -7.45 7.31
N GLY A 749 22.64 -8.39 6.77
CA GLY A 749 21.27 -8.16 6.32
C GLY A 749 21.16 -8.14 4.80
N VAL A 750 19.99 -7.86 4.30
CA VAL A 750 19.67 -7.83 2.86
C VAL A 750 19.79 -6.40 2.35
N PRO A 751 20.70 -6.08 1.45
CA PRO A 751 20.80 -4.75 0.88
C PRO A 751 19.70 -4.48 -0.14
N PHE A 752 19.13 -3.29 -0.04
CA PHE A 752 18.07 -2.78 -0.90
C PHE A 752 18.42 -1.34 -1.32
N MET A 753 18.13 -0.99 -2.56
CA MET A 753 18.24 0.37 -3.06
C MET A 753 17.11 0.71 -4.05
N MET A 754 16.67 1.96 -4.04
CA MET A 754 15.78 2.51 -5.05
C MET A 754 16.53 2.64 -6.40
N ALA A 755 15.90 2.28 -7.49
CA ALA A 755 16.43 2.47 -8.84
C ALA A 755 16.87 3.91 -9.07
N GLY A 756 18.10 4.06 -9.54
CA GLY A 756 18.69 5.36 -9.80
C GLY A 756 19.40 6.00 -8.61
N GLU A 757 19.37 5.42 -7.40
CA GLU A 757 20.18 5.88 -6.28
C GLU A 757 21.68 5.89 -6.66
N GLU A 758 22.11 4.87 -7.39
CA GLU A 758 23.46 4.70 -7.93
C GLU A 758 23.83 5.70 -9.03
N MET A 759 22.84 6.36 -9.64
CA MET A 759 23.03 7.40 -10.66
C MET A 759 22.53 8.78 -10.20
N LEU A 760 22.44 8.98 -8.88
CA LEU A 760 22.07 10.26 -8.24
C LEU A 760 20.66 10.73 -8.63
N ARG A 761 19.68 9.82 -8.65
CA ARG A 761 18.28 10.10 -9.00
C ARG A 761 17.70 11.22 -8.14
N THR A 762 17.07 12.19 -8.81
CA THR A 762 16.33 13.28 -8.20
C THR A 762 14.87 13.23 -8.62
N LYS A 763 13.97 13.58 -7.69
CA LYS A 763 12.55 13.79 -7.92
C LYS A 763 12.22 15.26 -7.70
N THR A 764 12.62 16.10 -8.64
CA THR A 764 12.46 17.55 -8.54
C THR A 764 11.23 18.02 -9.31
N ASN A 765 10.36 18.78 -8.64
CA ASN A 765 9.21 19.46 -9.24
C ASN A 765 9.64 20.59 -10.18
N ALA A 766 8.73 21.05 -11.03
CA ALA A 766 9.00 22.15 -12.00
C ALA A 766 9.40 23.48 -11.33
N ASP A 767 9.01 23.70 -10.07
CA ASP A 767 9.39 24.87 -9.27
C ASP A 767 10.75 24.72 -8.57
N GLY A 768 11.43 23.59 -8.74
CA GLY A 768 12.73 23.30 -8.15
C GLY A 768 12.67 22.72 -6.72
N THR A 769 11.49 22.48 -6.17
CA THR A 769 11.32 21.77 -4.89
C THR A 769 11.50 20.27 -5.06
N TYR A 770 11.91 19.58 -3.99
CA TYR A 770 12.05 18.11 -4.01
C TYR A 770 10.73 17.46 -3.60
N ASN A 771 10.26 16.54 -4.45
CA ASN A 771 9.01 15.82 -4.23
C ASN A 771 9.23 14.62 -3.31
N GLU A 772 8.62 14.64 -2.13
CA GLU A 772 8.71 13.54 -1.14
C GLU A 772 7.64 12.47 -1.34
N ASN A 773 6.54 12.80 -2.05
CA ASN A 773 5.42 11.92 -2.28
C ASN A 773 4.97 12.00 -3.75
N SER A 774 5.75 11.38 -4.62
CA SER A 774 5.60 11.50 -6.08
C SER A 774 4.65 10.48 -6.70
N TYR A 775 3.72 9.89 -5.91
CA TYR A 775 2.89 8.75 -6.34
C TYR A 775 2.05 9.03 -7.60
N ASN A 776 1.66 10.28 -7.84
CA ASN A 776 0.92 10.72 -9.03
C ASN A 776 1.59 11.91 -9.73
N ALA A 777 2.89 12.11 -9.52
CA ALA A 777 3.63 13.16 -10.20
C ALA A 777 3.91 12.78 -11.65
N SER A 778 4.32 13.78 -12.45
CA SER A 778 4.59 13.56 -13.88
C SER A 778 5.78 12.63 -14.13
N ASP A 779 5.86 12.14 -15.36
CA ASP A 779 7.00 11.36 -15.85
C ASP A 779 8.35 12.09 -15.68
N GLU A 780 8.39 13.42 -15.85
CA GLU A 780 9.61 14.22 -15.66
C GLU A 780 10.16 14.15 -14.24
N VAL A 781 9.27 14.00 -13.24
CA VAL A 781 9.66 13.84 -11.83
C VAL A 781 10.14 12.40 -11.58
N ASN A 782 9.40 11.42 -12.09
CA ASN A 782 9.55 10.02 -11.66
C ASN A 782 10.55 9.20 -12.52
N ASN A 783 10.69 9.47 -13.81
CA ASN A 783 11.50 8.65 -14.71
C ASN A 783 13.00 8.60 -14.37
N LEU A 784 13.64 7.47 -14.69
CA LEU A 784 15.09 7.35 -14.68
C LEU A 784 15.72 8.22 -15.78
N LYS A 785 16.72 9.04 -15.43
CA LYS A 785 17.41 9.95 -16.32
C LYS A 785 18.58 9.26 -17.02
N TRP A 786 18.31 8.29 -17.90
CA TRP A 786 19.33 7.47 -18.56
C TRP A 786 20.40 8.26 -19.32
N ASN A 787 20.07 9.41 -19.88
CA ASN A 787 20.99 10.26 -20.63
C ASN A 787 21.97 11.04 -19.74
N ASP A 788 21.79 11.06 -18.42
CA ASP A 788 22.78 11.61 -17.48
C ASP A 788 24.04 10.73 -17.37
N LEU A 789 23.95 9.47 -17.81
CA LEU A 789 25.09 8.56 -17.84
C LEU A 789 25.96 8.82 -19.07
N THR A 790 27.09 9.45 -18.86
CA THR A 790 28.19 9.55 -19.86
C THR A 790 29.47 9.05 -19.22
N SER A 791 30.45 8.59 -20.02
CA SER A 791 31.69 8.02 -19.46
C SER A 791 32.48 8.96 -18.53
N THR A 792 32.17 10.25 -18.55
CA THR A 792 32.82 11.28 -17.71
C THR A 792 31.90 11.91 -16.68
N SER A 793 30.59 11.58 -16.67
CA SER A 793 29.63 12.17 -15.72
C SER A 793 29.86 11.64 -14.30
N VAL A 794 29.46 12.45 -13.31
CA VAL A 794 29.53 12.05 -11.90
C VAL A 794 28.52 10.94 -11.60
N GLN A 795 27.42 10.88 -12.33
CA GLN A 795 26.40 9.82 -12.27
C GLN A 795 27.01 8.47 -12.67
N TYR A 796 27.73 8.42 -13.81
CA TYR A 796 28.40 7.21 -14.25
C TYR A 796 29.51 6.76 -13.28
N GLN A 797 30.32 7.71 -12.77
CA GLN A 797 31.35 7.39 -11.77
C GLN A 797 30.76 6.86 -10.46
N THR A 798 29.59 7.39 -10.04
CA THR A 798 28.88 6.92 -8.87
C THR A 798 28.33 5.52 -9.11
N MET A 799 27.70 5.27 -10.26
CA MET A 799 27.22 3.94 -10.66
C MET A 799 28.37 2.91 -10.64
N GLN A 800 29.56 3.24 -11.16
CA GLN A 800 30.73 2.34 -11.12
C GLN A 800 31.15 2.03 -9.68
N TYR A 801 31.02 2.97 -8.75
CA TYR A 801 31.28 2.73 -7.34
C TYR A 801 30.28 1.74 -6.72
N TYR A 802 28.96 1.92 -6.97
CA TYR A 802 27.91 0.99 -6.54
C TYR A 802 28.12 -0.41 -7.13
N LYS A 803 28.39 -0.51 -8.45
CA LYS A 803 28.74 -1.77 -9.11
C LYS A 803 29.91 -2.47 -8.40
N GLY A 804 30.94 -1.71 -8.03
CA GLY A 804 32.09 -2.23 -7.30
C GLY A 804 31.72 -2.72 -5.89
N LEU A 805 30.84 -2.03 -5.18
CA LEU A 805 30.33 -2.46 -3.85
C LEU A 805 29.55 -3.76 -3.95
N ILE A 806 28.64 -3.86 -4.92
CA ILE A 806 27.82 -5.07 -5.18
C ILE A 806 28.73 -6.26 -5.51
N ALA A 807 29.69 -6.06 -6.41
CA ALA A 807 30.64 -7.10 -6.79
C ALA A 807 31.49 -7.57 -5.60
N PHE A 808 31.97 -6.63 -4.77
CA PHE A 808 32.71 -6.96 -3.56
C PHE A 808 31.88 -7.77 -2.55
N ARG A 809 30.63 -7.36 -2.30
CA ARG A 809 29.71 -8.08 -1.42
C ARG A 809 29.45 -9.50 -1.93
N LYS A 810 29.16 -9.67 -3.24
CA LYS A 810 28.95 -11.00 -3.85
C LYS A 810 30.18 -11.90 -3.70
N ALA A 811 31.39 -11.34 -3.75
CA ALA A 811 32.65 -12.09 -3.58
C ALA A 811 33.09 -12.29 -2.12
N THR A 812 32.31 -11.78 -1.13
CA THR A 812 32.70 -11.73 0.29
C THR A 812 31.68 -12.42 1.19
N PRO A 813 31.82 -13.73 1.48
CA PRO A 813 30.89 -14.48 2.35
C PRO A 813 30.70 -13.86 3.74
N ALA A 814 31.71 -13.21 4.30
CA ALA A 814 31.62 -12.55 5.60
C ALA A 814 30.57 -11.42 5.67
N LEU A 815 30.12 -10.85 4.53
CA LEU A 815 29.06 -9.87 4.47
C LEU A 815 27.64 -10.48 4.26
N ARG A 816 27.57 -11.80 4.03
CA ARG A 816 26.35 -12.50 3.63
C ARG A 816 25.95 -13.59 4.62
N LEU A 817 26.27 -13.37 5.90
CA LEU A 817 25.97 -14.35 6.96
C LEU A 817 24.47 -14.46 7.20
N ALA A 818 23.97 -15.69 7.25
CA ALA A 818 22.59 -15.99 7.64
C ALA A 818 22.43 -16.07 9.17
N GLU A 819 23.50 -16.48 9.85
CA GLU A 819 23.54 -16.61 11.31
C GLU A 819 24.72 -15.84 11.88
N ILE A 820 24.52 -15.19 13.00
CA ILE A 820 25.54 -14.40 13.70
C ILE A 820 25.48 -14.62 15.21
N ASN A 821 26.53 -14.18 15.88
CA ASN A 821 26.60 -14.16 17.34
C ASN A 821 27.36 -12.91 17.82
N ALA A 822 27.47 -12.72 19.13
CA ALA A 822 28.11 -11.55 19.72
C ALA A 822 29.61 -11.38 19.36
N ASN A 823 30.26 -12.41 18.79
CA ASN A 823 31.67 -12.36 18.36
C ASN A 823 31.84 -12.07 16.87
N THR A 824 30.77 -12.11 16.07
CA THR A 824 30.81 -11.86 14.61
C THR A 824 31.31 -10.45 14.30
N CYS A 825 30.82 -9.44 15.02
CA CYS A 825 31.22 -8.04 14.88
C CYS A 825 31.91 -7.53 16.14
N LYS A 826 33.05 -6.85 15.97
CA LYS A 826 33.80 -6.28 17.11
C LYS A 826 34.32 -4.89 16.80
N ILE A 827 34.12 -3.94 17.71
CA ILE A 827 34.67 -2.59 17.60
C ILE A 827 36.20 -2.66 17.81
N ILE A 828 36.95 -2.00 16.94
CA ILE A 828 38.42 -1.79 17.03
C ILE A 828 38.70 -0.40 17.59
N SER A 829 38.02 0.63 17.07
CA SER A 829 38.18 2.00 17.59
C SER A 829 36.96 2.86 17.28
N ARG A 830 36.71 3.87 18.11
CA ARG A 830 35.72 4.95 17.89
C ARG A 830 36.41 6.30 18.18
N ASN A 831 36.14 7.28 17.32
CA ASN A 831 36.62 8.64 17.46
C ASN A 831 35.61 9.62 16.86
N GLY A 832 34.60 10.03 17.65
CA GLY A 832 33.48 10.82 17.17
C GLY A 832 32.66 10.03 16.10
N ALA A 833 32.34 10.68 15.01
CA ALA A 833 31.68 10.06 13.86
C ALA A 833 32.63 9.26 12.94
N CYS A 834 33.73 8.70 13.53
CA CYS A 834 34.61 7.72 12.87
C CYS A 834 34.65 6.43 13.68
N VAL A 835 34.34 5.30 13.05
CA VAL A 835 34.31 3.98 13.69
C VAL A 835 35.06 2.96 12.84
N ALA A 836 35.84 2.11 13.47
CA ALA A 836 36.48 0.93 12.88
C ALA A 836 35.99 -0.32 13.60
N PHE A 837 35.62 -1.34 12.85
CA PHE A 837 35.15 -2.61 13.40
C PHE A 837 35.54 -3.78 12.48
N THR A 838 35.55 -4.99 13.04
CA THR A 838 35.76 -6.21 12.25
C THR A 838 34.45 -7.00 12.10
N ILE A 839 34.33 -7.66 10.94
CA ILE A 839 33.38 -8.77 10.73
C ILE A 839 34.21 -10.03 10.48
N THR A 840 33.87 -11.13 11.15
CA THR A 840 34.62 -12.39 11.06
C THR A 840 33.71 -13.55 10.70
N ASN A 841 34.11 -14.32 9.67
CA ASN A 841 33.47 -15.56 9.22
C ASN A 841 34.56 -16.65 9.07
N GLY A 842 34.69 -17.54 10.05
CA GLY A 842 35.74 -18.54 10.04
C GLY A 842 37.13 -17.88 9.96
N ASN A 843 37.87 -18.16 8.89
CA ASN A 843 39.18 -17.57 8.61
C ASN A 843 39.12 -16.23 7.87
N GLU A 844 37.97 -15.88 7.29
CA GLU A 844 37.79 -14.61 6.61
C GLU A 844 37.54 -13.49 7.64
N GLN A 845 38.35 -12.45 7.58
CA GLN A 845 38.22 -11.29 8.47
C GLN A 845 38.26 -10.00 7.65
N LEU A 846 37.26 -9.16 7.86
CA LEU A 846 37.18 -7.80 7.33
C LEU A 846 37.45 -6.80 8.44
N LEU A 847 38.13 -5.71 8.10
CA LEU A 847 38.15 -4.48 8.89
C LEU A 847 37.43 -3.40 8.08
N ILE A 848 36.34 -2.87 8.60
CA ILE A 848 35.53 -1.84 7.98
C ILE A 848 35.66 -0.55 8.79
N VAL A 849 35.90 0.56 8.10
CA VAL A 849 35.99 1.88 8.71
C VAL A 849 35.00 2.82 8.05
N TYR A 850 34.11 3.40 8.83
CA TYR A 850 33.26 4.52 8.43
C TYR A 850 33.80 5.80 9.06
N ASN A 851 34.18 6.76 8.25
CA ASN A 851 34.57 8.10 8.67
C ASN A 851 33.59 9.12 8.08
N ALA A 852 32.60 9.54 8.85
CA ALA A 852 31.63 10.56 8.40
C ALA A 852 32.13 12.00 8.62
N THR A 853 33.26 12.20 9.34
CA THR A 853 33.83 13.54 9.55
C THR A 853 34.45 14.08 8.25
N THR A 854 34.60 15.38 8.11
CA THR A 854 35.22 16.03 6.95
C THR A 854 36.75 15.93 6.94
N SER A 855 37.37 15.50 8.04
CA SER A 855 38.82 15.38 8.18
C SER A 855 39.30 13.92 8.11
N SER A 856 40.48 13.70 7.60
CA SER A 856 41.13 12.38 7.64
C SER A 856 41.35 11.91 9.08
N LYS A 857 41.22 10.58 9.29
CA LYS A 857 41.48 9.93 10.57
C LYS A 857 42.49 8.79 10.43
N ASN A 858 43.34 8.61 11.44
CA ASN A 858 44.24 7.48 11.46
C ASN A 858 43.61 6.30 12.20
N VAL A 859 43.66 5.13 11.57
CA VAL A 859 43.15 3.87 12.13
C VAL A 859 44.29 2.84 12.09
N THR A 860 44.61 2.23 13.22
CA THR A 860 45.60 1.18 13.30
C THR A 860 45.00 -0.18 12.94
N LEU A 861 45.56 -0.82 11.91
CA LEU A 861 45.18 -2.17 11.49
C LEU A 861 45.48 -3.18 12.59
N PRO A 862 44.60 -4.16 12.86
CA PRO A 862 44.93 -5.30 13.70
C PRO A 862 46.15 -6.07 13.15
N SER A 863 46.77 -6.89 14.00
CA SER A 863 47.96 -7.68 13.62
C SER A 863 47.72 -8.54 12.36
N GLY A 864 48.75 -8.61 11.50
CA GLY A 864 48.73 -9.33 10.21
C GLY A 864 48.79 -8.39 9.01
N ASN A 865 48.77 -8.97 7.83
CA ASN A 865 48.75 -8.22 6.54
C ASN A 865 47.30 -8.03 6.07
N TRP A 866 47.02 -6.85 5.52
CA TRP A 866 45.71 -6.47 5.06
C TRP A 866 45.74 -5.95 3.63
N ASN A 867 44.73 -6.25 2.84
CA ASN A 867 44.52 -5.75 1.49
C ASN A 867 43.30 -4.82 1.46
N LEU A 868 43.48 -3.63 0.89
CA LEU A 868 42.40 -2.62 0.75
C LEU A 868 41.61 -2.86 -0.53
N TYR A 869 40.30 -2.96 -0.43
CA TYR A 869 39.38 -3.19 -1.57
C TYR A 869 38.40 -2.05 -1.82
N ILE A 870 38.06 -1.29 -0.78
CA ILE A 870 37.12 -0.16 -0.88
C ILE A 870 37.75 1.05 -0.18
N ASN A 871 37.68 2.22 -0.83
CA ASN A 871 38.02 3.53 -0.27
C ASN A 871 36.93 4.58 -0.64
N GLY A 872 37.14 5.85 -0.39
CA GLY A 872 36.19 6.93 -0.67
C GLY A 872 35.80 7.10 -2.14
N THR A 873 36.52 6.51 -3.10
CA THR A 873 36.32 6.71 -4.54
C THR A 873 36.32 5.45 -5.38
N GLN A 874 36.81 4.34 -4.85
CA GLN A 874 36.97 3.07 -5.55
C GLN A 874 36.40 1.93 -4.73
N ALA A 875 35.73 1.01 -5.38
CA ALA A 875 35.25 -0.24 -4.81
C ALA A 875 35.36 -1.36 -5.85
N GLY A 876 35.61 -2.60 -5.42
CA GLY A 876 35.67 -3.76 -6.34
C GLY A 876 36.33 -4.97 -5.71
N THR A 877 36.51 -6.02 -6.52
CA THR A 877 37.10 -7.31 -6.10
C THR A 877 38.62 -7.38 -6.27
N THR A 878 39.23 -6.39 -6.86
CA THR A 878 40.69 -6.26 -7.00
C THR A 878 41.23 -5.35 -5.90
N ALA A 879 42.26 -5.79 -5.21
CA ALA A 879 42.88 -5.01 -4.13
C ALA A 879 43.49 -3.69 -4.66
N ILE A 880 43.08 -2.57 -4.10
CA ILE A 880 43.62 -1.22 -4.39
C ILE A 880 45.05 -1.12 -3.88
N LYS A 881 45.32 -1.68 -2.70
CA LYS A 881 46.64 -1.79 -2.06
C LYS A 881 46.75 -3.11 -1.33
N SER A 882 47.92 -3.70 -1.31
CA SER A 882 48.15 -5.01 -0.66
C SER A 882 49.22 -4.94 0.42
N ASN A 883 49.20 -5.93 1.32
CA ASN A 883 50.20 -6.13 2.39
C ASN A 883 50.35 -4.92 3.33
N LEU A 884 49.25 -4.26 3.65
CA LEU A 884 49.19 -3.13 4.55
C LEU A 884 49.27 -3.58 6.00
N THR A 885 50.03 -2.83 6.82
CA THR A 885 50.17 -3.01 8.26
C THR A 885 50.22 -1.65 8.97
N GLY A 886 50.07 -1.64 10.29
CA GLY A 886 50.22 -0.43 11.09
C GLY A 886 49.10 0.59 10.90
N SER A 887 49.40 1.86 11.03
CA SER A 887 48.42 2.93 10.93
C SER A 887 48.14 3.34 9.49
N GLN A 888 46.88 3.46 9.13
CA GLN A 888 46.42 3.91 7.83
C GLN A 888 45.62 5.21 7.96
N SER A 889 45.83 6.13 7.02
CA SER A 889 45.01 7.34 6.92
C SER A 889 43.72 7.03 6.18
N ILE A 890 42.59 7.36 6.77
CA ILE A 890 41.23 7.19 6.25
C ILE A 890 40.70 8.57 5.89
N ASP A 891 40.39 8.80 4.65
CA ASP A 891 39.88 10.09 4.16
C ASP A 891 38.58 10.52 4.88
N GLY A 892 38.28 11.83 4.87
CA GLY A 892 36.99 12.35 5.37
C GLY A 892 35.84 11.93 4.46
N ILE A 893 34.68 11.74 5.04
CA ILE A 893 33.44 11.29 4.40
C ILE A 893 33.69 10.08 3.50
N SER A 894 34.10 8.94 4.11
CA SER A 894 34.50 7.75 3.35
C SER A 894 34.24 6.45 4.09
N CYS A 895 34.11 5.37 3.34
CA CYS A 895 34.21 3.99 3.82
C CYS A 895 35.50 3.36 3.33
N TYR A 896 36.23 2.67 4.21
CA TYR A 896 37.37 1.84 3.86
C TYR A 896 37.11 0.40 4.28
N VAL A 897 37.38 -0.54 3.39
CA VAL A 897 37.26 -1.98 3.68
C VAL A 897 38.56 -2.67 3.38
N PHE A 898 39.11 -3.27 4.41
CA PHE A 898 40.34 -4.10 4.35
C PHE A 898 39.95 -5.56 4.59
N LYS A 899 40.48 -6.47 3.80
CA LYS A 899 40.41 -7.91 3.99
C LYS A 899 41.73 -8.46 4.41
N LYS A 900 41.77 -9.29 5.47
CA LYS A 900 42.99 -9.92 5.95
C LYS A 900 43.56 -10.82 4.85
N ALA A 901 44.87 -10.73 4.61
CA ALA A 901 45.60 -11.50 3.60
C ALA A 901 45.64 -13.00 3.90
#